data_c43c1d80e92547319d413c23cdb985c3
#
_entry.id   c43c1d80e92547319d413c23cdb985c3
#
_cell.length_a   1.000
_cell.length_b   1.000
_cell.length_c   1.000
_cell.angle_alpha   90.00
_cell.angle_beta   90.00
_cell.angle_gamma   90.00
#
_symmetry.space_group_name_H-M   'P 1'
#
loop_
_entity.id
_entity.type
_entity.pdbx_description
1 polymer ?
#
loop_
_entity_poly.entity_id
_entity_poly.type
_entity_poly.pdbx_seq_one_letter_code
_entity_poly.pdbx_strand_id
1 'polypeptide(L)'
;MKTKYPHIFEPMTIRRMTVKNRIVMTPMGTNYGEQNGEMSFLHINYYEQRAKGGTGLLIVENASVDSPQGSNGTTQLRIDLDNYIPRLFKLCESVHKHGACIAIQINHAGASAMSSRIGMQPVSASDVPSKAGGEIPRPLEKEEILHIVKKYGEAAKRAQICGFDAVEIHAGHSYLISQFLSPITNKRTDEFGGSAENRARFAKLVIEEVRKQVGPFFPIFVRISADELMEGGNTLEDTLEYLQYFEKEVDVFDVSCGLNGSIQYQIDANYLPDGWRSYMAKAVKEKYGKPCMTVGNIRDPKVAEDILARGDADFIGMGRGLIADPEWVNKVEFGNECDIRKCISCNIGCAGHRIGLNQPIRCTVNPAVNTGEDYMKHKVNKPCNVVVIGGGTAGLEAACTAAEVGCTTFLIEKKAELGGLASVISKIPDKKRLADFPNYMIHRARKLHNLFIFTNTGATAELVKSLNPDIIVNATGSVPTLPPITGLHDLVDKDGTNVATVLKMIERLNEYPEDMTGKKVSIIGGGAVGLDVMEFFTERGAEVSMVEMLPMIGNGLDPVTKCDTNAKMAKYHVKQMTNTALQEVKNDRFIVKNPEGEIEEVPFDYGFICLGMRANTPVLSEIEEAFSDTNVEIVNIGDSKRARRIIEGTEEGRNILNVLARHDYL
;
A
#
# COMPACT_ATOMS: atom_id res chain seq x y z
N MET A 1 -5.13 20.91 26.61
CA MET A 1 -4.01 21.57 25.87
C MET A 1 -4.55 22.05 24.53
N LYS A 2 -4.10 23.20 24.02
CA LYS A 2 -4.40 23.56 22.63
C LYS A 2 -3.63 22.59 21.73
N THR A 3 -4.34 21.93 20.81
CA THR A 3 -3.68 21.04 19.84
C THR A 3 -2.69 21.82 18.98
N LYS A 4 -1.59 21.16 18.58
CA LYS A 4 -0.58 21.69 17.66
C LYS A 4 -1.14 21.87 16.24
N TYR A 5 -2.23 21.17 15.92
CA TYR A 5 -2.86 21.07 14.60
C TYR A 5 -4.33 21.49 14.66
N PRO A 6 -4.65 22.78 14.82
CA PRO A 6 -6.02 23.24 15.08
C PRO A 6 -6.97 22.97 13.92
N HIS A 7 -6.52 23.06 12.64
CA HIS A 7 -7.39 22.84 11.49
C HIS A 7 -7.80 21.37 11.34
N ILE A 8 -6.91 20.42 11.69
CA ILE A 8 -7.24 18.99 11.69
C ILE A 8 -8.40 18.70 12.62
N PHE A 9 -8.42 19.31 13.82
CA PHE A 9 -9.40 19.03 14.87
C PHE A 9 -10.59 19.99 14.91
N GLU A 10 -10.73 20.84 13.90
CA GLU A 10 -11.92 21.67 13.74
C GLU A 10 -13.08 20.82 13.19
N PRO A 11 -14.25 20.76 13.87
CA PRO A 11 -15.39 20.02 13.37
C PRO A 11 -15.98 20.67 12.10
N MET A 12 -16.66 19.87 11.29
CA MET A 12 -17.36 20.36 10.11
C MET A 12 -18.73 19.71 9.96
N THR A 13 -19.74 20.53 9.62
CA THR A 13 -21.10 20.05 9.38
C THR A 13 -21.41 20.06 7.89
N ILE A 14 -21.83 18.91 7.37
CA ILE A 14 -22.33 18.72 6.02
C ILE A 14 -23.80 18.30 6.13
N ARG A 15 -24.71 19.18 5.77
CA ARG A 15 -26.15 18.96 5.96
C ARG A 15 -26.45 18.57 7.43
N ARG A 16 -26.97 17.35 7.67
CA ARG A 16 -27.28 16.87 9.02
C ARG A 16 -26.11 16.18 9.73
N MET A 17 -25.00 15.91 9.04
CA MET A 17 -23.85 15.20 9.58
C MET A 17 -22.80 16.16 10.10
N THR A 18 -22.40 16.02 11.37
CA THR A 18 -21.28 16.77 11.94
C THR A 18 -20.10 15.83 12.18
N VAL A 19 -19.00 16.08 11.49
CA VAL A 19 -17.75 15.32 11.61
C VAL A 19 -16.86 16.00 12.65
N LYS A 20 -16.38 15.25 13.64
CA LYS A 20 -15.64 15.79 14.80
C LYS A 20 -14.25 16.34 14.48
N ASN A 21 -13.63 15.91 13.37
CA ASN A 21 -12.35 16.40 12.86
C ASN A 21 -12.27 16.20 11.34
N ARG A 22 -11.21 16.70 10.71
CA ARG A 22 -11.07 16.74 9.25
C ARG A 22 -10.43 15.48 8.66
N ILE A 23 -10.12 14.44 9.44
CA ILE A 23 -9.52 13.20 8.96
C ILE A 23 -10.60 12.21 8.56
N VAL A 24 -10.52 11.76 7.31
CA VAL A 24 -11.46 10.81 6.70
C VAL A 24 -10.70 9.55 6.28
N MET A 25 -11.17 8.39 6.71
CA MET A 25 -10.71 7.14 6.14
C MET A 25 -11.33 6.97 4.75
N THR A 26 -10.50 6.98 3.71
CA THR A 26 -10.97 6.79 2.33
C THR A 26 -11.36 5.34 2.06
N PRO A 27 -12.30 5.08 1.14
CA PRO A 27 -12.70 3.73 0.79
C PRO A 27 -11.56 2.95 0.13
N MET A 28 -11.26 1.77 0.65
CA MET A 28 -10.19 0.88 0.17
C MET A 28 -10.67 -0.55 0.27
N GLY A 29 -10.73 -1.27 -0.83
CA GLY A 29 -11.09 -2.69 -0.84
C GLY A 29 -10.11 -3.53 -0.02
N THR A 30 -10.64 -4.37 0.88
CA THR A 30 -9.86 -5.17 1.82
C THR A 30 -9.85 -6.66 1.50
N ASN A 31 -10.84 -7.17 0.79
CA ASN A 31 -11.14 -8.60 0.66
C ASN A 31 -11.41 -9.28 2.03
N TYR A 32 -11.97 -8.55 2.99
CA TYR A 32 -12.41 -9.09 4.29
C TYR A 32 -13.86 -9.52 4.31
N GLY A 33 -14.64 -9.25 3.24
CA GLY A 33 -16.03 -9.67 3.11
C GLY A 33 -16.19 -11.18 3.02
N GLU A 34 -17.38 -11.66 3.33
CA GLU A 34 -17.77 -13.05 3.11
C GLU A 34 -17.95 -13.35 1.60
N GLN A 35 -17.95 -14.62 1.23
CA GLN A 35 -18.07 -15.00 -0.19
C GLN A 35 -19.40 -14.57 -0.85
N ASN A 36 -20.45 -14.40 -0.05
CA ASN A 36 -21.75 -13.90 -0.52
C ASN A 36 -21.83 -12.36 -0.59
N GLY A 37 -20.74 -11.65 -0.23
CA GLY A 37 -20.69 -10.19 -0.17
C GLY A 37 -21.23 -9.58 1.12
N GLU A 38 -21.51 -10.38 2.14
CA GLU A 38 -21.87 -9.91 3.47
C GLU A 38 -20.62 -9.37 4.19
N MET A 39 -20.79 -8.38 5.03
CA MET A 39 -19.72 -7.86 5.87
C MET A 39 -19.35 -8.87 6.97
N SER A 40 -18.07 -9.27 7.04
CA SER A 40 -17.55 -10.14 8.08
C SER A 40 -17.38 -9.44 9.43
N PHE A 41 -17.22 -10.18 10.52
CA PHE A 41 -16.86 -9.59 11.83
C PHE A 41 -15.45 -9.02 11.85
N LEU A 42 -14.51 -9.63 11.11
CA LEU A 42 -13.18 -9.06 10.92
C LEU A 42 -13.26 -7.67 10.26
N HIS A 43 -14.14 -7.53 9.29
CA HIS A 43 -14.39 -6.26 8.59
C HIS A 43 -14.96 -5.20 9.52
N ILE A 44 -15.96 -5.56 10.36
CA ILE A 44 -16.51 -4.65 11.37
C ILE A 44 -15.41 -4.20 12.34
N ASN A 45 -14.61 -5.13 12.87
CA ASN A 45 -13.49 -4.81 13.75
C ASN A 45 -12.47 -3.87 13.08
N TYR A 46 -12.16 -4.11 11.82
CA TYR A 46 -11.24 -3.28 11.04
C TYR A 46 -11.67 -1.80 11.02
N TYR A 47 -12.95 -1.51 10.75
CA TYR A 47 -13.47 -0.14 10.78
C TYR A 47 -13.58 0.40 12.20
N GLU A 48 -14.05 -0.40 13.14
CA GLU A 48 -14.19 0.00 14.54
C GLU A 48 -12.86 0.45 15.16
N GLN A 49 -11.74 -0.22 14.87
CA GLN A 49 -10.41 0.18 15.34
C GLN A 49 -10.04 1.60 14.90
N ARG A 50 -10.39 2.01 13.68
CA ARG A 50 -10.10 3.36 13.16
C ARG A 50 -11.03 4.40 13.79
N ALA A 51 -12.28 4.05 14.05
CA ALA A 51 -13.20 4.90 14.79
C ALA A 51 -12.73 5.14 16.22
N LYS A 52 -12.32 4.08 16.94
CA LYS A 52 -11.69 4.12 18.26
C LYS A 52 -10.39 4.92 18.23
N GLY A 53 -9.62 4.83 17.15
CA GLY A 53 -8.38 5.57 16.91
C GLY A 53 -8.57 7.06 16.63
N GLY A 54 -9.82 7.58 16.69
CA GLY A 54 -10.12 9.00 16.61
C GLY A 54 -10.54 9.53 15.25
N THR A 55 -10.54 8.71 14.18
CA THR A 55 -10.96 9.13 12.84
C THR A 55 -12.35 9.76 12.85
N GLY A 56 -12.51 10.91 12.19
CA GLY A 56 -13.77 11.66 12.19
C GLY A 56 -14.87 11.06 11.33
N LEU A 57 -14.51 10.63 10.11
CA LEU A 57 -15.42 9.99 9.17
C LEU A 57 -14.74 8.75 8.56
N LEU A 58 -15.45 7.65 8.47
CA LEU A 58 -15.00 6.46 7.78
C LEU A 58 -15.88 6.23 6.55
N ILE A 59 -15.26 6.11 5.36
CA ILE A 59 -15.97 5.72 4.15
C ILE A 59 -15.64 4.25 3.88
N VAL A 60 -16.66 3.42 4.01
CA VAL A 60 -16.56 1.97 3.79
C VAL A 60 -16.24 1.70 2.32
N GLU A 61 -15.41 0.71 2.09
CA GLU A 61 -15.04 0.26 0.74
C GLU A 61 -16.24 0.03 -0.18
N ASN A 62 -16.01 0.09 -1.48
CA ASN A 62 -17.05 0.01 -2.49
C ASN A 62 -17.93 -1.24 -2.32
N ALA A 63 -19.24 -1.01 -2.18
CA ALA A 63 -20.27 -2.05 -2.16
C ALA A 63 -21.00 -2.08 -3.51
N SER A 64 -21.20 -3.28 -4.06
CA SER A 64 -21.90 -3.46 -5.34
C SER A 64 -23.37 -3.11 -5.20
N VAL A 65 -23.87 -2.30 -6.14
CA VAL A 65 -25.32 -1.96 -6.27
C VAL A 65 -26.07 -2.97 -7.11
N ASP A 66 -25.35 -3.84 -7.82
CA ASP A 66 -25.89 -4.81 -8.76
C ASP A 66 -24.99 -6.05 -8.89
N SER A 67 -25.14 -7.00 -7.99
CA SER A 67 -24.35 -8.23 -8.03
C SER A 67 -25.11 -9.33 -8.77
N PRO A 68 -24.44 -10.19 -9.57
CA PRO A 68 -22.98 -10.27 -9.76
C PRO A 68 -22.42 -9.31 -10.81
N GLN A 69 -23.23 -8.75 -11.73
CA GLN A 69 -22.77 -7.99 -12.89
C GLN A 69 -21.91 -6.78 -12.50
N GLY A 70 -22.27 -6.07 -11.42
CA GLY A 70 -21.56 -4.89 -10.93
C GLY A 70 -20.46 -5.16 -9.91
N SER A 71 -20.09 -6.42 -9.67
CA SER A 71 -19.04 -6.79 -8.71
C SER A 71 -17.67 -6.86 -9.37
N ASN A 72 -16.63 -6.42 -8.64
CA ASN A 72 -15.23 -6.47 -9.13
C ASN A 72 -14.35 -7.48 -8.39
N GLY A 73 -14.89 -8.23 -7.46
CA GLY A 73 -14.16 -9.22 -6.67
C GLY A 73 -15.05 -10.29 -6.07
N THR A 74 -14.43 -11.38 -5.61
CA THR A 74 -15.12 -12.57 -5.07
C THR A 74 -15.72 -12.34 -3.68
N THR A 75 -15.18 -11.36 -2.94
CA THR A 75 -15.61 -11.01 -1.57
C THR A 75 -16.02 -9.54 -1.47
N GLN A 76 -16.37 -8.92 -2.59
CA GLN A 76 -16.83 -7.54 -2.58
C GLN A 76 -18.12 -7.40 -1.81
N LEU A 77 -18.21 -6.35 -0.97
CA LEU A 77 -19.41 -6.01 -0.26
C LEU A 77 -20.57 -5.73 -1.22
N ARG A 78 -21.77 -6.08 -0.76
CA ARG A 78 -23.03 -5.89 -1.48
C ARG A 78 -23.98 -5.03 -0.66
N ILE A 79 -24.76 -4.23 -1.38
CA ILE A 79 -25.87 -3.43 -0.83
C ILE A 79 -27.08 -3.41 -1.77
N ASP A 80 -27.10 -4.34 -2.71
CA ASP A 80 -28.13 -4.51 -3.72
C ASP A 80 -29.41 -5.19 -3.22
N LEU A 81 -29.37 -5.84 -2.05
CA LEU A 81 -30.49 -6.54 -1.44
C LEU A 81 -30.63 -6.19 0.05
N ASP A 82 -31.86 -6.29 0.58
CA ASP A 82 -32.16 -6.01 2.00
C ASP A 82 -31.49 -6.99 2.97
N ASN A 83 -31.08 -8.17 2.48
CA ASN A 83 -30.36 -9.19 3.25
C ASN A 83 -29.06 -8.65 3.89
N TYR A 84 -28.46 -7.62 3.32
CA TYR A 84 -27.20 -7.04 3.80
C TYR A 84 -27.39 -5.98 4.90
N ILE A 85 -28.62 -5.48 5.11
CA ILE A 85 -28.95 -4.45 6.08
C ILE A 85 -28.53 -4.82 7.50
N PRO A 86 -28.84 -6.01 8.06
CA PRO A 86 -28.58 -6.29 9.48
C PRO A 86 -27.09 -6.22 9.84
N ARG A 87 -26.21 -6.71 8.99
CA ARG A 87 -24.77 -6.70 9.28
C ARG A 87 -24.15 -5.32 9.07
N LEU A 88 -24.60 -4.56 8.08
CA LEU A 88 -24.20 -3.18 7.85
C LEU A 88 -24.68 -2.25 8.98
N PHE A 89 -25.88 -2.50 9.52
CA PHE A 89 -26.37 -1.80 10.70
C PHE A 89 -25.45 -2.01 11.92
N LYS A 90 -25.00 -3.24 12.16
CA LYS A 90 -24.03 -3.54 13.24
C LYS A 90 -22.72 -2.78 13.07
N LEU A 91 -22.24 -2.64 11.82
CA LEU A 91 -21.06 -1.81 11.56
C LEU A 91 -21.29 -0.36 11.95
N CYS A 92 -22.43 0.23 11.55
CA CYS A 92 -22.75 1.62 11.90
C CYS A 92 -22.78 1.82 13.43
N GLU A 93 -23.43 0.91 14.18
CA GLU A 93 -23.42 0.96 15.65
C GLU A 93 -22.00 0.88 16.22
N SER A 94 -21.15 -0.02 15.69
CA SER A 94 -19.77 -0.18 16.14
C SER A 94 -18.92 1.07 15.96
N VAL A 95 -19.17 1.83 14.90
CA VAL A 95 -18.45 3.06 14.60
C VAL A 95 -19.00 4.24 15.42
N HIS A 96 -20.33 4.37 15.47
CA HIS A 96 -20.99 5.48 16.17
C HIS A 96 -20.70 5.52 17.67
N LYS A 97 -20.53 4.37 18.34
CA LYS A 97 -20.18 4.33 19.77
C LYS A 97 -18.85 5.01 20.10
N HIS A 98 -17.99 5.25 19.10
CA HIS A 98 -16.74 5.98 19.24
C HIS A 98 -16.85 7.45 18.76
N GLY A 99 -18.05 7.93 18.46
CA GLY A 99 -18.32 9.30 18.04
C GLY A 99 -17.77 9.64 16.64
N ALA A 100 -17.52 8.65 15.81
CA ALA A 100 -17.15 8.83 14.39
C ALA A 100 -18.40 8.75 13.51
N CYS A 101 -18.42 9.50 12.40
CA CYS A 101 -19.39 9.33 11.33
C CYS A 101 -18.97 8.20 10.39
N ILE A 102 -19.94 7.63 9.66
CA ILE A 102 -19.68 6.57 8.71
C ILE A 102 -20.49 6.76 7.43
N ALA A 103 -19.84 6.59 6.29
CA ALA A 103 -20.45 6.54 4.96
C ALA A 103 -20.10 5.21 4.28
N ILE A 104 -20.83 4.85 3.22
CA ILE A 104 -20.50 3.71 2.39
C ILE A 104 -20.35 4.16 0.93
N GLN A 105 -19.29 3.67 0.27
CA GLN A 105 -19.12 3.90 -1.15
C GLN A 105 -19.94 2.87 -1.94
N ILE A 106 -20.82 3.35 -2.82
CA ILE A 106 -21.62 2.52 -3.71
C ILE A 106 -21.07 2.54 -5.13
N ASN A 107 -21.04 1.37 -5.78
CA ASN A 107 -20.31 1.18 -7.02
C ASN A 107 -20.94 0.12 -7.93
N HIS A 108 -20.64 0.24 -9.22
CA HIS A 108 -20.80 -0.79 -10.23
C HIS A 108 -19.48 -0.94 -11.00
N ALA A 109 -18.94 -2.15 -11.06
CA ALA A 109 -17.59 -2.37 -11.60
C ALA A 109 -17.47 -2.09 -13.10
N GLY A 110 -18.55 -2.29 -13.86
CA GLY A 110 -18.48 -2.16 -15.32
C GLY A 110 -17.44 -3.08 -15.94
N ALA A 111 -16.66 -2.58 -16.89
CA ALA A 111 -15.58 -3.30 -17.56
C ALA A 111 -14.42 -3.71 -16.63
N SER A 112 -14.36 -3.21 -15.40
CA SER A 112 -13.36 -3.63 -14.40
C SER A 112 -13.70 -4.97 -13.74
N ALA A 113 -14.88 -5.53 -13.99
CA ALA A 113 -15.23 -6.90 -13.62
C ALA A 113 -14.50 -7.91 -14.50
N MET A 114 -14.41 -9.15 -14.02
CA MET A 114 -13.86 -10.31 -14.74
C MET A 114 -14.92 -11.39 -14.85
N SER A 115 -15.15 -11.93 -16.06
CA SER A 115 -16.14 -12.99 -16.29
C SER A 115 -15.90 -14.22 -15.43
N SER A 116 -14.63 -14.55 -15.16
CA SER A 116 -14.23 -15.64 -14.27
C SER A 116 -14.67 -15.44 -12.80
N ARG A 117 -14.96 -14.21 -12.39
CA ARG A 117 -15.39 -13.88 -11.02
C ARG A 117 -16.89 -13.66 -10.90
N ILE A 118 -17.50 -13.11 -11.95
CA ILE A 118 -18.94 -12.73 -11.94
C ILE A 118 -19.83 -13.72 -12.70
N GLY A 119 -19.26 -14.68 -13.44
CA GLY A 119 -19.99 -15.70 -14.19
C GLY A 119 -20.69 -15.22 -15.46
N MET A 120 -20.39 -13.98 -15.92
CA MET A 120 -20.99 -13.39 -17.12
C MET A 120 -20.04 -12.38 -17.77
N GLN A 121 -20.33 -11.98 -19.02
CA GLN A 121 -19.57 -10.94 -19.69
C GLN A 121 -19.74 -9.59 -18.97
N PRO A 122 -18.65 -8.86 -18.68
CA PRO A 122 -18.73 -7.50 -18.16
C PRO A 122 -19.49 -6.55 -19.08
N VAL A 123 -20.05 -5.48 -18.52
CA VAL A 123 -20.75 -4.43 -19.25
C VAL A 123 -20.05 -3.09 -19.07
N SER A 124 -20.23 -2.16 -20.04
CA SER A 124 -19.62 -0.83 -19.96
C SER A 124 -20.39 0.18 -20.83
N ALA A 125 -19.86 1.41 -20.90
CA ALA A 125 -20.31 2.42 -21.85
C ALA A 125 -20.13 1.96 -23.31
N SER A 126 -19.00 1.33 -23.62
CA SER A 126 -18.61 0.83 -24.94
C SER A 126 -17.82 -0.48 -24.81
N ASP A 127 -17.45 -1.08 -25.93
CA ASP A 127 -16.70 -2.33 -26.04
C ASP A 127 -15.17 -2.16 -25.82
N VAL A 128 -14.78 -1.18 -25.00
CA VAL A 128 -13.38 -0.89 -24.69
C VAL A 128 -12.96 -1.62 -23.42
N PRO A 129 -11.96 -2.54 -23.50
CA PRO A 129 -11.51 -3.28 -22.33
C PRO A 129 -10.91 -2.38 -21.25
N SER A 130 -11.21 -2.70 -19.98
CA SER A 130 -10.50 -2.10 -18.84
C SER A 130 -9.10 -2.73 -18.70
N LYS A 131 -8.11 -1.92 -18.29
CA LYS A 131 -6.77 -2.44 -17.95
C LYS A 131 -6.78 -3.40 -16.75
N ALA A 132 -7.80 -3.34 -15.90
CA ALA A 132 -7.98 -4.26 -14.77
C ALA A 132 -8.65 -5.58 -15.21
N GLY A 133 -9.73 -5.52 -15.98
CA GLY A 133 -10.48 -6.70 -16.43
C GLY A 133 -9.85 -7.41 -17.62
N GLY A 134 -9.36 -6.64 -18.60
CA GLY A 134 -8.72 -7.14 -19.81
C GLY A 134 -9.67 -7.75 -20.85
N GLU A 135 -10.95 -7.94 -20.51
CA GLU A 135 -11.97 -8.53 -21.38
C GLU A 135 -12.75 -7.43 -22.11
N ILE A 136 -13.21 -7.75 -23.33
CA ILE A 136 -14.10 -6.85 -24.08
C ILE A 136 -15.48 -6.85 -23.41
N PRO A 137 -15.92 -5.71 -22.86
CA PRO A 137 -17.24 -5.62 -22.24
C PRO A 137 -18.33 -5.47 -23.31
N ARG A 138 -19.56 -5.83 -22.95
CA ARG A 138 -20.72 -5.52 -23.78
C ARG A 138 -21.20 -4.10 -23.49
N PRO A 139 -21.43 -3.26 -24.51
CA PRO A 139 -22.07 -1.95 -24.34
C PRO A 139 -23.47 -2.08 -23.72
N LEU A 140 -23.80 -1.21 -22.77
CA LEU A 140 -25.13 -1.15 -22.14
C LEU A 140 -26.16 -0.51 -23.09
N GLU A 141 -27.33 -1.09 -23.14
CA GLU A 141 -28.49 -0.47 -23.77
C GLU A 141 -29.11 0.61 -22.85
N LYS A 142 -29.91 1.53 -23.42
CA LYS A 142 -30.49 2.65 -22.64
C LYS A 142 -31.33 2.17 -21.47
N GLU A 143 -32.15 1.14 -21.67
CA GLU A 143 -33.01 0.58 -20.64
C GLU A 143 -32.19 -0.03 -19.50
N GLU A 144 -31.06 -0.65 -19.79
CA GLU A 144 -30.14 -1.20 -18.79
C GLU A 144 -29.47 -0.07 -18.00
N ILE A 145 -29.04 1.01 -18.66
CA ILE A 145 -28.49 2.20 -18.02
C ILE A 145 -29.49 2.76 -17.00
N LEU A 146 -30.76 2.95 -17.40
CA LEU A 146 -31.80 3.45 -16.51
C LEU A 146 -32.13 2.47 -15.36
N HIS A 147 -32.03 1.18 -15.60
CA HIS A 147 -32.17 0.17 -14.56
C HIS A 147 -31.05 0.26 -13.52
N ILE A 148 -29.79 0.42 -13.96
CA ILE A 148 -28.64 0.61 -13.06
C ILE A 148 -28.77 1.90 -12.26
N VAL A 149 -29.24 3.00 -12.87
CA VAL A 149 -29.55 4.26 -12.17
C VAL A 149 -30.49 4.01 -10.98
N LYS A 150 -31.58 3.24 -11.19
CA LYS A 150 -32.51 2.88 -10.13
C LYS A 150 -31.84 2.07 -9.03
N LYS A 151 -30.96 1.13 -9.37
CA LYS A 151 -30.21 0.31 -8.39
C LYS A 151 -29.31 1.15 -7.51
N TYR A 152 -28.65 2.19 -8.02
CA TYR A 152 -27.90 3.14 -7.21
C TYR A 152 -28.78 3.86 -6.19
N GLY A 153 -29.97 4.31 -6.59
CA GLY A 153 -30.94 4.94 -5.69
C GLY A 153 -31.41 4.00 -4.58
N GLU A 154 -31.76 2.76 -4.94
CA GLU A 154 -32.15 1.72 -3.99
C GLU A 154 -31.03 1.37 -3.00
N ALA A 155 -29.80 1.26 -3.47
CA ALA A 155 -28.61 1.03 -2.64
C ALA A 155 -28.37 2.17 -1.65
N ALA A 156 -28.48 3.42 -2.10
CA ALA A 156 -28.37 4.59 -1.23
C ALA A 156 -29.48 4.63 -0.17
N LYS A 157 -30.71 4.23 -0.53
CA LYS A 157 -31.80 4.12 0.43
C LYS A 157 -31.52 3.06 1.49
N ARG A 158 -30.98 1.90 1.11
CA ARG A 158 -30.52 0.86 2.07
C ARG A 158 -29.42 1.38 2.98
N ALA A 159 -28.45 2.14 2.44
CA ALA A 159 -27.42 2.76 3.27
C ALA A 159 -28.02 3.67 4.35
N GLN A 160 -29.01 4.48 3.99
CA GLN A 160 -29.74 5.32 4.96
C GLN A 160 -30.46 4.47 6.03
N ILE A 161 -31.10 3.35 5.63
CA ILE A 161 -31.80 2.43 6.54
C ILE A 161 -30.79 1.74 7.48
N CYS A 162 -29.60 1.38 7.00
CA CYS A 162 -28.53 0.79 7.80
C CYS A 162 -27.97 1.73 8.88
N GLY A 163 -28.28 3.03 8.81
CA GLY A 163 -27.79 4.01 9.77
C GLY A 163 -26.50 4.71 9.33
N PHE A 164 -26.07 4.58 8.07
CA PHE A 164 -24.98 5.42 7.57
C PHE A 164 -25.35 6.90 7.60
N ASP A 165 -24.36 7.75 7.85
CA ASP A 165 -24.54 9.20 7.94
C ASP A 165 -24.51 9.88 6.56
N ALA A 166 -23.86 9.23 5.57
CA ALA A 166 -23.71 9.67 4.20
C ALA A 166 -23.56 8.49 3.24
N VAL A 167 -23.68 8.76 1.95
CA VAL A 167 -23.32 7.83 0.88
C VAL A 167 -22.28 8.49 -0.03
N GLU A 168 -21.33 7.70 -0.54
CA GLU A 168 -20.39 8.13 -1.55
C GLU A 168 -20.64 7.38 -2.86
N ILE A 169 -20.80 8.11 -3.95
CA ILE A 169 -20.96 7.56 -5.30
C ILE A 169 -19.58 7.50 -5.96
N HIS A 170 -19.17 6.32 -6.41
CA HIS A 170 -17.88 6.14 -7.06
C HIS A 170 -17.94 6.51 -8.54
N ALA A 171 -17.43 7.69 -8.90
CA ALA A 171 -17.39 8.21 -10.26
C ALA A 171 -15.97 8.31 -10.85
N GLY A 172 -15.02 7.56 -10.27
CA GLY A 172 -13.62 7.56 -10.71
C GLY A 172 -13.05 6.15 -10.93
N HIS A 173 -11.73 6.07 -11.15
CA HIS A 173 -10.91 4.87 -11.08
C HIS A 173 -11.32 3.73 -12.03
N SER A 174 -11.78 4.06 -13.23
CA SER A 174 -12.19 3.09 -14.26
C SER A 174 -13.39 2.21 -13.90
N TYR A 175 -14.24 2.60 -12.93
CA TYR A 175 -15.51 1.94 -12.68
C TYR A 175 -16.62 2.48 -13.59
N LEU A 176 -17.83 1.93 -13.54
CA LEU A 176 -18.84 2.17 -14.58
C LEU A 176 -19.12 3.67 -14.85
N ILE A 177 -19.32 4.48 -13.81
CA ILE A 177 -19.56 5.92 -14.00
C ILE A 177 -18.35 6.60 -14.66
N SER A 178 -17.13 6.26 -14.20
CA SER A 178 -15.88 6.74 -14.82
C SER A 178 -15.76 6.30 -16.28
N GLN A 179 -16.23 5.09 -16.63
CA GLN A 179 -16.20 4.58 -18.00
C GLN A 179 -17.12 5.38 -18.93
N PHE A 180 -18.22 5.95 -18.42
CA PHE A 180 -19.05 6.89 -19.16
C PHE A 180 -18.42 8.28 -19.28
N LEU A 181 -17.79 8.78 -18.22
CA LEU A 181 -17.15 10.10 -18.19
C LEU A 181 -15.91 10.20 -19.09
N SER A 182 -15.13 9.13 -19.18
CA SER A 182 -13.85 9.13 -19.87
C SER A 182 -13.97 8.97 -21.38
N PRO A 183 -13.37 9.87 -22.19
CA PRO A 183 -13.34 9.72 -23.64
C PRO A 183 -12.48 8.53 -24.12
N ILE A 184 -11.62 7.99 -23.27
CA ILE A 184 -10.84 6.78 -23.57
C ILE A 184 -11.79 5.58 -23.70
N THR A 185 -12.76 5.44 -22.80
CA THR A 185 -13.64 4.27 -22.68
C THR A 185 -15.03 4.46 -23.24
N ASN A 186 -15.52 5.71 -23.34
CA ASN A 186 -16.82 6.02 -23.89
C ASN A 186 -16.71 6.42 -25.38
N LYS A 187 -17.06 5.50 -26.25
CA LYS A 187 -17.09 5.68 -27.72
C LYS A 187 -18.52 5.76 -28.27
N ARG A 188 -19.52 6.01 -27.40
CA ARG A 188 -20.92 6.10 -27.78
C ARG A 188 -21.20 7.34 -28.64
N THR A 189 -22.20 7.20 -29.54
CA THR A 189 -22.67 8.27 -30.41
C THR A 189 -24.12 8.70 -30.11
N ASP A 190 -24.71 8.11 -29.06
CA ASP A 190 -26.03 8.45 -28.56
C ASP A 190 -25.98 9.55 -27.46
N GLU A 191 -27.09 9.75 -26.77
CA GLU A 191 -27.23 10.75 -25.71
C GLU A 191 -26.32 10.54 -24.49
N PHE A 192 -25.60 9.39 -24.37
CA PHE A 192 -24.67 9.08 -23.32
C PHE A 192 -23.20 9.18 -23.73
N GLY A 193 -22.92 9.68 -24.95
CA GLY A 193 -21.54 9.77 -25.46
C GLY A 193 -21.28 11.02 -26.31
N GLY A 194 -20.01 11.19 -26.70
CA GLY A 194 -19.54 12.34 -27.47
C GLY A 194 -19.22 13.56 -26.59
N SER A 195 -20.13 14.51 -26.43
CA SER A 195 -19.89 15.74 -25.66
C SER A 195 -19.69 15.50 -24.16
N ALA A 196 -19.06 16.45 -23.47
CA ALA A 196 -18.90 16.39 -22.01
C ALA A 196 -20.26 16.26 -21.30
N GLU A 197 -21.29 16.97 -21.76
CA GLU A 197 -22.64 16.85 -21.22
C GLU A 197 -23.21 15.44 -21.36
N ASN A 198 -23.09 14.83 -22.53
CA ASN A 198 -23.61 13.50 -22.79
C ASN A 198 -22.84 12.44 -21.97
N ARG A 199 -21.50 12.54 -21.89
CA ARG A 199 -20.71 11.63 -21.06
C ARG A 199 -21.04 11.77 -19.56
N ALA A 200 -21.38 12.97 -19.10
CA ALA A 200 -21.79 13.22 -17.72
C ALA A 200 -23.25 12.80 -17.42
N ARG A 201 -24.07 12.51 -18.42
CA ARG A 201 -25.50 12.22 -18.27
C ARG A 201 -25.77 11.03 -17.35
N PHE A 202 -25.02 9.94 -17.46
CA PHE A 202 -25.19 8.78 -16.57
C PHE A 202 -24.90 9.15 -15.10
N ALA A 203 -23.79 9.84 -14.84
CA ALA A 203 -23.46 10.33 -13.50
C ALA A 203 -24.57 11.23 -12.94
N LYS A 204 -25.07 12.17 -13.74
CA LYS A 204 -26.18 13.05 -13.38
C LYS A 204 -27.42 12.28 -12.96
N LEU A 205 -27.87 11.34 -13.79
CA LEU A 205 -29.08 10.53 -13.51
C LEU A 205 -28.91 9.72 -12.21
N VAL A 206 -27.73 9.12 -11.97
CA VAL A 206 -27.43 8.38 -10.73
C VAL A 206 -27.53 9.31 -9.52
N ILE A 207 -26.90 10.47 -9.56
CA ILE A 207 -26.86 11.41 -8.43
C ILE A 207 -28.26 11.96 -8.14
N GLU A 208 -29.04 12.31 -9.16
CA GLU A 208 -30.42 12.78 -9.04
C GLU A 208 -31.33 11.69 -8.45
N GLU A 209 -31.22 10.44 -8.91
CA GLU A 209 -32.00 9.34 -8.34
C GLU A 209 -31.60 9.05 -6.88
N VAL A 210 -30.32 9.06 -6.56
CA VAL A 210 -29.83 8.92 -5.17
C VAL A 210 -30.43 10.03 -4.30
N ARG A 211 -30.35 11.30 -4.73
CA ARG A 211 -30.94 12.44 -3.99
C ARG A 211 -32.45 12.28 -3.77
N LYS A 212 -33.15 11.83 -4.78
CA LYS A 212 -34.59 11.56 -4.70
C LYS A 212 -34.91 10.50 -3.64
N GLN A 213 -34.12 9.44 -3.56
CA GLN A 213 -34.34 8.33 -2.63
C GLN A 213 -33.99 8.66 -1.17
N VAL A 214 -32.89 9.41 -0.94
CA VAL A 214 -32.40 9.70 0.41
C VAL A 214 -32.93 11.04 0.97
N GLY A 215 -33.49 11.87 0.14
CA GLY A 215 -34.05 13.17 0.51
C GLY A 215 -33.01 14.29 0.69
N PRO A 216 -33.45 15.51 1.04
CA PRO A 216 -32.61 16.72 0.95
C PRO A 216 -31.56 16.86 2.06
N PHE A 217 -31.66 16.11 3.17
CA PHE A 217 -30.80 16.29 4.34
C PHE A 217 -29.69 15.24 4.46
N PHE A 218 -29.73 14.19 3.66
CA PHE A 218 -28.73 13.13 3.68
C PHE A 218 -27.54 13.51 2.81
N PRO A 219 -26.29 13.56 3.31
CA PRO A 219 -25.12 13.95 2.54
C PRO A 219 -24.79 12.98 1.40
N ILE A 220 -24.51 13.51 0.23
CA ILE A 220 -24.03 12.78 -0.94
C ILE A 220 -22.62 13.22 -1.26
N PHE A 221 -21.68 12.30 -1.17
CA PHE A 221 -20.31 12.46 -1.62
C PHE A 221 -20.16 11.86 -3.02
N VAL A 222 -19.28 12.44 -3.82
CA VAL A 222 -18.94 11.88 -5.13
C VAL A 222 -17.43 11.81 -5.27
N ARG A 223 -16.90 10.61 -5.45
CA ARG A 223 -15.48 10.39 -5.69
C ARG A 223 -15.18 10.45 -7.18
N ILE A 224 -14.25 11.32 -7.57
CA ILE A 224 -13.86 11.57 -8.95
C ILE A 224 -12.37 11.30 -9.19
N SER A 225 -12.01 10.97 -10.43
CA SER A 225 -10.64 11.06 -10.94
C SER A 225 -10.49 12.42 -11.62
N ALA A 226 -10.00 13.41 -10.89
CA ALA A 226 -9.93 14.81 -11.36
C ALA A 226 -8.99 15.01 -12.54
N ASP A 227 -8.00 14.13 -12.68
CA ASP A 227 -7.13 14.02 -13.84
C ASP A 227 -6.87 12.52 -14.06
N GLU A 228 -7.10 12.02 -15.26
CA GLU A 228 -6.92 10.60 -15.56
C GLU A 228 -5.45 10.23 -15.76
N LEU A 229 -4.57 11.22 -15.99
CA LEU A 229 -3.14 11.05 -16.17
C LEU A 229 -2.80 9.98 -17.22
N MET A 230 -3.57 10.00 -18.32
CA MET A 230 -3.44 9.09 -19.46
C MET A 230 -3.67 9.88 -20.75
N GLU A 231 -2.93 9.52 -21.80
CA GLU A 231 -3.11 10.11 -23.13
C GLU A 231 -4.54 9.91 -23.64
N GLY A 232 -5.17 11.00 -24.06
CA GLY A 232 -6.55 11.01 -24.53
C GLY A 232 -7.62 10.92 -23.45
N GLY A 233 -7.23 10.88 -22.18
CA GLY A 233 -8.14 10.91 -21.03
C GLY A 233 -8.55 12.32 -20.63
N ASN A 234 -9.47 12.42 -19.66
CA ASN A 234 -9.87 13.70 -19.09
C ASN A 234 -8.68 14.30 -18.30
N THR A 235 -8.37 15.56 -18.60
CA THR A 235 -7.51 16.42 -17.79
C THR A 235 -8.30 17.03 -16.64
N LEU A 236 -7.62 17.74 -15.73
CA LEU A 236 -8.30 18.51 -14.69
C LEU A 236 -9.29 19.53 -15.28
N GLU A 237 -8.94 20.16 -16.41
CA GLU A 237 -9.82 21.12 -17.09
C GLU A 237 -11.08 20.47 -17.64
N ASP A 238 -10.95 19.31 -18.30
CA ASP A 238 -12.10 18.53 -18.79
C ASP A 238 -13.00 18.09 -17.63
N THR A 239 -12.39 17.69 -16.49
CA THR A 239 -13.14 17.35 -15.28
C THR A 239 -13.91 18.55 -14.75
N LEU A 240 -13.26 19.69 -14.63
CA LEU A 240 -13.92 20.93 -14.23
C LEU A 240 -15.03 21.33 -15.20
N GLU A 241 -14.98 20.95 -16.47
CA GLU A 241 -16.05 21.15 -17.42
C GLU A 241 -17.25 20.24 -17.14
N TYR A 242 -17.05 18.92 -17.06
CA TYR A 242 -18.18 17.99 -16.93
C TYR A 242 -18.85 18.02 -15.56
N LEU A 243 -18.17 18.43 -14.49
CA LEU A 243 -18.77 18.52 -13.15
C LEU A 243 -19.98 19.47 -13.10
N GLN A 244 -20.03 20.52 -13.93
CA GLN A 244 -21.15 21.46 -13.98
C GLN A 244 -22.51 20.79 -14.25
N TYR A 245 -22.51 19.63 -14.89
CA TYR A 245 -23.74 18.94 -15.27
C TYR A 245 -24.40 18.18 -14.12
N PHE A 246 -23.67 17.93 -13.02
CA PHE A 246 -24.23 17.19 -11.87
C PHE A 246 -23.81 17.70 -10.47
N GLU A 247 -22.96 18.73 -10.36
CA GLU A 247 -22.47 19.23 -9.08
C GLU A 247 -23.59 19.66 -8.12
N LYS A 248 -24.75 20.05 -8.66
CA LYS A 248 -25.82 20.69 -7.90
C LYS A 248 -26.32 19.86 -6.73
N GLU A 249 -26.44 18.55 -6.90
CA GLU A 249 -26.91 17.62 -5.88
C GLU A 249 -25.78 16.98 -5.06
N VAL A 250 -24.52 17.33 -5.34
CA VAL A 250 -23.33 16.86 -4.61
C VAL A 250 -23.07 17.75 -3.43
N ASP A 251 -22.77 17.17 -2.27
CA ASP A 251 -22.44 17.91 -1.05
C ASP A 251 -20.94 18.00 -0.80
N VAL A 252 -20.19 16.96 -1.17
CA VAL A 252 -18.72 16.90 -1.01
C VAL A 252 -18.13 16.17 -2.22
N PHE A 253 -17.07 16.71 -2.80
CA PHE A 253 -16.26 15.99 -3.77
C PHE A 253 -15.05 15.32 -3.08
N ASP A 254 -14.92 13.99 -3.21
CA ASP A 254 -13.70 13.24 -2.91
C ASP A 254 -12.82 13.25 -4.16
N VAL A 255 -11.80 14.10 -4.14
CA VAL A 255 -10.96 14.40 -5.30
C VAL A 255 -9.73 13.50 -5.32
N SER A 256 -9.80 12.47 -6.16
CA SER A 256 -8.71 11.56 -6.49
C SER A 256 -8.20 11.82 -7.90
N CYS A 257 -7.36 10.95 -8.44
CA CYS A 257 -6.88 10.98 -9.82
C CYS A 257 -6.49 9.58 -10.31
N GLY A 258 -6.17 9.49 -11.59
CA GLY A 258 -5.73 8.28 -12.24
C GLY A 258 -6.85 7.29 -12.56
N LEU A 259 -6.52 6.36 -13.43
CA LEU A 259 -7.31 5.21 -13.83
C LEU A 259 -6.52 3.92 -13.62
N ASN A 260 -7.11 2.76 -13.93
CA ASN A 260 -6.40 1.48 -13.86
C ASN A 260 -5.14 1.42 -14.76
N GLY A 261 -5.10 2.21 -15.85
CA GLY A 261 -3.93 2.33 -16.72
C GLY A 261 -2.84 3.27 -16.18
N SER A 262 -3.16 4.09 -15.20
CA SER A 262 -2.26 5.02 -14.50
C SER A 262 -2.31 4.79 -12.99
N ILE A 263 -2.34 3.52 -12.58
CA ILE A 263 -2.59 3.07 -11.20
C ILE A 263 -1.54 3.60 -10.20
N GLN A 264 -0.31 3.90 -10.65
CA GLN A 264 0.75 4.49 -9.82
C GLN A 264 0.40 5.91 -9.32
N TYR A 265 -0.56 6.58 -9.95
CA TYR A 265 -1.10 7.86 -9.49
C TYR A 265 -2.41 7.69 -8.71
N GLN A 266 -3.18 6.64 -9.00
CA GLN A 266 -4.40 6.32 -8.26
C GLN A 266 -4.09 5.85 -6.83
N ILE A 267 -3.12 4.97 -6.66
CA ILE A 267 -2.70 4.37 -5.37
C ILE A 267 -1.34 4.92 -4.91
N ASP A 268 -0.84 5.94 -5.49
CA ASP A 268 0.42 6.64 -5.24
C ASP A 268 1.66 5.74 -5.10
N ALA A 269 2.57 5.84 -6.05
CA ALA A 269 3.91 5.30 -5.94
C ALA A 269 4.67 5.93 -4.76
N ASN A 270 5.69 5.26 -4.27
CA ASN A 270 6.40 5.64 -3.04
C ASN A 270 7.12 6.99 -3.11
N TYR A 271 7.59 7.41 -4.29
CA TYR A 271 8.32 8.66 -4.50
C TYR A 271 7.42 9.89 -4.54
N LEU A 272 6.12 9.74 -4.81
CA LEU A 272 5.18 10.86 -4.87
C LEU A 272 5.07 11.53 -3.49
N PRO A 273 5.26 12.86 -3.39
CA PRO A 273 5.23 13.57 -2.12
C PRO A 273 3.89 13.44 -1.38
N ASP A 274 3.92 13.60 -0.06
CA ASP A 274 2.70 13.66 0.73
C ASP A 274 1.84 14.85 0.29
N GLY A 275 0.56 14.60 -0.05
CA GLY A 275 -0.39 15.63 -0.47
C GLY A 275 -0.14 16.25 -1.85
N TRP A 276 0.67 15.62 -2.71
CA TRP A 276 1.10 16.15 -4.01
C TRP A 276 -0.02 16.63 -4.93
N ARG A 277 -1.21 16.08 -4.80
CA ARG A 277 -2.38 16.39 -5.66
C ARG A 277 -3.43 17.27 -5.00
N SER A 278 -3.14 17.93 -3.85
CA SER A 278 -4.10 18.82 -3.17
C SER A 278 -4.59 19.97 -4.06
N TYR A 279 -3.79 20.40 -5.04
CA TYR A 279 -4.16 21.41 -6.03
C TYR A 279 -5.40 21.03 -6.86
N MET A 280 -5.64 19.74 -7.10
CA MET A 280 -6.83 19.28 -7.83
C MET A 280 -8.10 19.52 -6.99
N ALA A 281 -8.06 19.21 -5.70
CA ALA A 281 -9.17 19.50 -4.78
C ALA A 281 -9.41 21.00 -4.67
N LYS A 282 -8.34 21.80 -4.61
CA LYS A 282 -8.42 23.27 -4.63
C LYS A 282 -9.13 23.79 -5.85
N ALA A 283 -8.78 23.31 -7.05
CA ALA A 283 -9.39 23.74 -8.30
C ALA A 283 -10.89 23.44 -8.34
N VAL A 284 -11.31 22.26 -7.91
CA VAL A 284 -12.74 21.89 -7.80
C VAL A 284 -13.47 22.78 -6.80
N LYS A 285 -12.87 22.99 -5.61
CA LYS A 285 -13.42 23.83 -4.55
C LYS A 285 -13.60 25.28 -4.99
N GLU A 286 -12.59 25.86 -5.61
CA GLU A 286 -12.63 27.26 -6.10
C GLU A 286 -13.69 27.45 -7.18
N LYS A 287 -13.85 26.48 -8.09
CA LYS A 287 -14.81 26.59 -9.19
C LYS A 287 -16.27 26.43 -8.73
N TYR A 288 -16.53 25.50 -7.81
CA TYR A 288 -17.91 25.13 -7.47
C TYR A 288 -18.35 25.57 -6.08
N GLY A 289 -17.44 26.07 -5.24
CA GLY A 289 -17.77 26.48 -3.86
C GLY A 289 -18.23 25.33 -2.97
N LYS A 290 -17.93 24.07 -3.33
CA LYS A 290 -18.31 22.88 -2.58
C LYS A 290 -17.18 22.42 -1.68
N PRO A 291 -17.49 21.85 -0.51
CA PRO A 291 -16.50 21.15 0.29
C PRO A 291 -15.80 20.05 -0.52
N CYS A 292 -14.46 19.97 -0.37
CA CYS A 292 -13.66 18.98 -1.05
C CYS A 292 -12.78 18.20 -0.09
N MET A 293 -12.61 16.92 -0.36
CA MET A 293 -11.61 16.06 0.27
C MET A 293 -10.46 15.86 -0.69
N THR A 294 -9.22 15.94 -0.19
CA THR A 294 -8.02 15.53 -0.93
C THR A 294 -7.44 14.25 -0.36
N VAL A 295 -6.83 13.46 -1.23
CA VAL A 295 -6.10 12.23 -0.87
C VAL A 295 -4.74 12.26 -1.55
N GLY A 296 -3.78 11.42 -1.12
CA GLY A 296 -2.49 11.28 -1.82
C GLY A 296 -1.31 11.20 -0.88
N ASN A 297 -0.90 9.99 -0.52
CA ASN A 297 0.26 9.70 0.34
C ASN A 297 0.31 10.48 1.67
N ILE A 298 -0.76 11.16 2.09
CA ILE A 298 -0.79 11.96 3.31
C ILE A 298 -0.67 11.04 4.51
N ARG A 299 0.37 11.24 5.32
CA ARG A 299 0.72 10.44 6.50
C ARG A 299 1.43 11.27 7.59
N ASP A 300 1.88 12.47 7.24
CA ASP A 300 2.48 13.42 8.16
C ASP A 300 1.44 14.44 8.63
N PRO A 301 1.26 14.64 9.96
CA PRO A 301 0.29 15.59 10.50
C PRO A 301 0.51 17.02 10.04
N LYS A 302 1.77 17.42 9.86
CA LYS A 302 2.09 18.77 9.39
C LYS A 302 1.60 19.00 7.97
N VAL A 303 1.75 18.01 7.07
CA VAL A 303 1.25 18.12 5.70
C VAL A 303 -0.27 18.23 5.67
N ALA A 304 -0.98 17.42 6.48
CA ALA A 304 -2.43 17.48 6.61
C ALA A 304 -2.89 18.86 7.10
N GLU A 305 -2.26 19.38 8.14
CA GLU A 305 -2.55 20.71 8.70
C GLU A 305 -2.29 21.81 7.68
N ASP A 306 -1.15 21.78 6.98
CA ASP A 306 -0.78 22.81 6.00
C ASP A 306 -1.77 22.87 4.82
N ILE A 307 -2.28 21.72 4.35
CA ILE A 307 -3.29 21.65 3.28
C ILE A 307 -4.60 22.31 3.74
N LEU A 308 -5.05 21.98 4.96
CA LEU A 308 -6.27 22.56 5.52
C LEU A 308 -6.12 24.07 5.78
N ALA A 309 -4.99 24.49 6.35
CA ALA A 309 -4.69 25.89 6.65
C ALA A 309 -4.63 26.76 5.39
N ARG A 310 -4.12 26.23 4.26
CA ARG A 310 -4.14 26.93 2.97
C ARG A 310 -5.52 26.94 2.31
N GLY A 311 -6.47 26.15 2.82
CA GLY A 311 -7.79 26.01 2.24
C GLY A 311 -7.84 25.21 0.94
N ASP A 312 -6.80 24.43 0.62
CA ASP A 312 -6.75 23.60 -0.59
C ASP A 312 -7.84 22.51 -0.57
N ALA A 313 -8.20 22.02 0.62
CA ALA A 313 -9.29 21.08 0.84
C ALA A 313 -9.95 21.33 2.21
N ASP A 314 -11.12 20.72 2.43
CA ASP A 314 -11.86 20.79 3.70
C ASP A 314 -11.70 19.51 4.52
N PHE A 315 -11.38 18.39 3.87
CA PHE A 315 -11.10 17.10 4.48
C PHE A 315 -9.80 16.51 3.93
N ILE A 316 -9.14 15.76 4.80
CA ILE A 316 -7.94 14.97 4.48
C ILE A 316 -8.33 13.50 4.39
N GLY A 317 -8.35 12.97 3.20
CA GLY A 317 -8.55 11.55 2.95
C GLY A 317 -7.27 10.76 3.22
N MET A 318 -7.33 9.81 4.13
CA MET A 318 -6.21 8.97 4.52
C MET A 318 -6.58 7.50 4.36
N GLY A 319 -5.88 6.81 3.47
CA GLY A 319 -6.08 5.39 3.22
C GLY A 319 -5.03 4.54 3.92
N ARG A 320 -3.92 4.30 3.23
CA ARG A 320 -2.82 3.44 3.70
C ARG A 320 -2.21 3.91 5.03
N GLY A 321 -2.26 5.21 5.34
CA GLY A 321 -1.85 5.74 6.65
C GLY A 321 -2.63 5.11 7.80
N LEU A 322 -3.95 4.97 7.66
CA LEU A 322 -4.83 4.34 8.66
C LEU A 322 -4.83 2.80 8.60
N ILE A 323 -4.35 2.19 7.52
CA ILE A 323 -4.00 0.75 7.51
C ILE A 323 -2.76 0.53 8.39
N ALA A 324 -1.74 1.36 8.20
CA ALA A 324 -0.49 1.28 8.94
C ALA A 324 -0.68 1.58 10.43
N ASP A 325 -1.47 2.61 10.76
CA ASP A 325 -1.72 3.02 12.14
C ASP A 325 -3.18 3.44 12.35
N PRO A 326 -4.04 2.56 12.90
CA PRO A 326 -5.43 2.90 13.17
C PRO A 326 -5.60 4.01 14.24
N GLU A 327 -4.60 4.24 15.07
CA GLU A 327 -4.62 5.24 16.15
C GLU A 327 -3.95 6.57 15.76
N TRP A 328 -3.68 6.77 14.48
CA TRP A 328 -2.99 7.96 13.97
C TRP A 328 -3.60 9.26 14.51
N VAL A 329 -4.93 9.39 14.48
CA VAL A 329 -5.63 10.63 14.87
C VAL A 329 -5.48 10.91 16.37
N ASN A 330 -5.70 9.91 17.23
CA ASN A 330 -5.49 10.04 18.68
C ASN A 330 -4.03 10.41 19.00
N LYS A 331 -3.07 9.79 18.35
CA LYS A 331 -1.63 10.09 18.56
C LYS A 331 -1.31 11.54 18.21
N VAL A 332 -1.88 12.07 17.13
CA VAL A 332 -1.74 13.48 16.75
C VAL A 332 -2.43 14.41 17.75
N GLU A 333 -3.65 14.08 18.15
CA GLU A 333 -4.43 14.89 19.09
C GLU A 333 -3.74 15.05 20.45
N PHE A 334 -3.14 13.96 20.95
CA PHE A 334 -2.47 13.93 22.25
C PHE A 334 -0.96 14.27 22.21
N GLY A 335 -0.42 14.65 21.03
CA GLY A 335 0.98 15.05 20.89
C GLY A 335 1.98 13.89 20.87
N ASN A 336 1.54 12.68 20.57
CA ASN A 336 2.34 11.46 20.51
C ASN A 336 2.77 11.11 19.06
N GLU A 337 3.13 12.11 18.27
CA GLU A 337 3.45 11.97 16.85
C GLU A 337 4.62 11.00 16.57
N CYS A 338 5.58 10.93 17.50
CA CYS A 338 6.72 9.99 17.38
C CYS A 338 6.29 8.53 17.47
N ASP A 339 5.10 8.24 18.01
CA ASP A 339 4.53 6.90 18.13
C ASP A 339 3.73 6.49 16.88
N ILE A 340 3.62 7.35 15.88
CA ILE A 340 2.90 7.03 14.64
C ILE A 340 3.71 6.03 13.82
N ARG A 341 3.08 4.91 13.50
CA ARG A 341 3.60 3.93 12.53
C ARG A 341 3.26 4.40 11.12
N LYS A 342 4.14 5.20 10.52
CA LYS A 342 3.88 5.79 9.20
C LYS A 342 3.86 4.72 8.09
N CYS A 343 2.91 4.84 7.16
CA CYS A 343 2.91 4.06 5.93
C CYS A 343 4.16 4.37 5.09
N ILE A 344 4.87 3.34 4.62
CA ILE A 344 6.05 3.48 3.77
C ILE A 344 5.72 3.44 2.26
N SER A 345 4.44 3.44 1.90
CA SER A 345 3.92 3.41 0.52
C SER A 345 4.50 2.27 -0.35
N CYS A 346 4.77 1.12 0.26
CA CYS A 346 5.35 -0.05 -0.43
C CYS A 346 4.36 -0.79 -1.33
N ASN A 347 3.07 -0.59 -1.16
CA ASN A 347 1.97 -1.23 -1.90
C ASN A 347 1.92 -2.78 -1.84
N ILE A 348 2.80 -3.44 -1.10
CA ILE A 348 2.97 -4.90 -1.09
C ILE A 348 1.76 -5.60 -0.46
N GLY A 349 1.49 -5.36 0.82
CA GLY A 349 0.47 -6.09 1.57
C GLY A 349 -0.97 -5.58 1.31
N CYS A 350 -1.13 -4.33 0.89
CA CYS A 350 -2.45 -3.77 0.56
C CYS A 350 -2.79 -3.97 -0.93
N ALA A 351 -2.33 -3.12 -1.82
CA ALA A 351 -2.63 -3.20 -3.25
C ALA A 351 -2.15 -4.52 -3.88
N GLY A 352 -0.93 -4.97 -3.55
CA GLY A 352 -0.36 -6.19 -4.07
C GLY A 352 -1.17 -7.44 -3.72
N HIS A 353 -1.59 -7.57 -2.45
CA HIS A 353 -2.44 -8.69 -2.04
C HIS A 353 -3.84 -8.62 -2.67
N ARG A 354 -4.51 -7.48 -2.53
CA ARG A 354 -5.88 -7.37 -3.02
C ARG A 354 -5.97 -7.42 -4.55
N ILE A 355 -5.22 -6.57 -5.24
CA ILE A 355 -5.33 -6.43 -6.70
C ILE A 355 -4.50 -7.50 -7.41
N GLY A 356 -3.25 -7.72 -6.96
CA GLY A 356 -2.33 -8.65 -7.60
C GLY A 356 -2.64 -10.11 -7.33
N LEU A 357 -3.05 -10.46 -6.11
CA LEU A 357 -3.20 -11.85 -5.68
C LEU A 357 -4.65 -12.24 -5.31
N ASN A 358 -5.60 -11.31 -5.34
CA ASN A 358 -6.98 -11.53 -4.87
C ASN A 358 -7.04 -12.09 -3.43
N GLN A 359 -6.15 -11.64 -2.56
CA GLN A 359 -6.05 -12.04 -1.16
C GLN A 359 -6.54 -10.91 -0.23
N PRO A 360 -6.90 -11.22 1.02
CA PRO A 360 -7.13 -10.20 2.04
C PRO A 360 -5.92 -9.29 2.21
N ILE A 361 -6.16 -8.01 2.48
CA ILE A 361 -5.05 -7.06 2.70
C ILE A 361 -4.25 -7.43 3.95
N ARG A 362 -2.97 -7.13 3.87
CA ARG A 362 -2.00 -7.10 4.97
C ARG A 362 -1.24 -5.78 4.95
N CYS A 363 -0.35 -5.59 5.89
CA CYS A 363 0.49 -4.40 5.91
C CYS A 363 1.91 -4.73 6.34
N THR A 364 2.88 -4.24 5.57
CA THR A 364 4.30 -4.46 5.83
C THR A 364 4.74 -3.95 7.19
N VAL A 365 4.17 -2.83 7.63
CA VAL A 365 4.54 -2.19 8.89
C VAL A 365 3.59 -2.49 10.05
N ASN A 366 2.40 -3.04 9.76
CA ASN A 366 1.38 -3.37 10.76
C ASN A 366 0.96 -4.84 10.65
N PRO A 367 1.62 -5.77 11.34
CA PRO A 367 1.29 -7.19 11.27
C PRO A 367 -0.05 -7.55 11.93
N ALA A 368 -0.68 -6.62 12.65
CA ALA A 368 -1.97 -6.83 13.32
C ALA A 368 -3.18 -6.42 12.48
N VAL A 369 -2.99 -5.92 11.26
CA VAL A 369 -4.09 -5.34 10.46
C VAL A 369 -5.25 -6.28 10.19
N ASN A 370 -5.00 -7.58 10.11
CA ASN A 370 -5.97 -8.62 9.78
C ASN A 370 -6.22 -9.63 10.91
N THR A 371 -5.72 -9.39 12.11
CA THR A 371 -5.94 -10.29 13.24
C THR A 371 -7.15 -9.92 14.08
N GLY A 372 -7.55 -8.66 14.06
CA GLY A 372 -8.69 -8.15 14.83
C GLY A 372 -8.47 -8.06 16.33
N GLU A 373 -7.29 -8.41 16.82
CA GLU A 373 -6.97 -8.48 18.24
C GLU A 373 -5.97 -7.42 18.68
N ASP A 374 -6.17 -6.92 19.89
CA ASP A 374 -5.21 -6.11 20.63
C ASP A 374 -4.37 -7.04 21.52
N TYR A 375 -3.27 -7.55 20.94
CA TYR A 375 -2.37 -8.50 21.61
C TYR A 375 -1.74 -7.95 22.90
N MET A 376 -1.62 -6.64 23.05
CA MET A 376 -1.04 -6.02 24.25
C MET A 376 -1.91 -6.22 25.50
N LYS A 377 -3.17 -6.65 25.34
CA LYS A 377 -4.01 -7.07 26.47
C LYS A 377 -3.60 -8.41 27.06
N HIS A 378 -2.93 -9.25 26.29
CA HIS A 378 -2.40 -10.52 26.77
C HIS A 378 -1.05 -10.26 27.46
N LYS A 379 -0.86 -10.79 28.64
CA LYS A 379 0.39 -10.69 29.41
C LYS A 379 0.86 -12.08 29.80
N VAL A 380 2.18 -12.27 29.80
CA VAL A 380 2.76 -13.53 30.25
C VAL A 380 2.35 -13.79 31.71
N ASN A 381 2.00 -15.05 31.98
CA ASN A 381 1.51 -15.52 33.30
C ASN A 381 2.65 -15.96 34.24
N LYS A 382 3.88 -16.09 33.71
CA LYS A 382 5.12 -16.45 34.45
C LYS A 382 6.33 -15.74 33.84
N PRO A 383 7.44 -15.57 34.57
CA PRO A 383 8.67 -15.00 34.04
C PRO A 383 9.14 -15.73 32.78
N CYS A 384 9.55 -14.99 31.75
CA CYS A 384 10.07 -15.53 30.50
C CYS A 384 11.19 -14.62 29.99
N ASN A 385 12.33 -15.22 29.67
CA ASN A 385 13.48 -14.56 29.06
C ASN A 385 13.53 -14.88 27.57
N VAL A 386 13.50 -13.85 26.73
CA VAL A 386 13.60 -13.98 25.27
C VAL A 386 14.89 -13.33 24.79
N VAL A 387 15.75 -14.09 24.11
CA VAL A 387 16.96 -13.56 23.48
C VAL A 387 16.75 -13.47 21.98
N VAL A 388 16.90 -12.28 21.40
CA VAL A 388 16.76 -12.01 19.97
C VAL A 388 18.12 -11.65 19.39
N ILE A 389 18.56 -12.37 18.36
CA ILE A 389 19.83 -12.17 17.66
C ILE A 389 19.58 -11.50 16.31
N GLY A 390 19.99 -10.25 16.18
CA GLY A 390 19.81 -9.41 15.01
C GLY A 390 18.77 -8.32 15.18
N GLY A 391 19.21 -7.06 15.05
CA GLY A 391 18.42 -5.84 15.23
C GLY A 391 17.79 -5.29 13.94
N GLY A 392 17.51 -6.16 12.95
CA GLY A 392 16.73 -5.82 11.76
C GLY A 392 15.23 -5.71 12.06
N THR A 393 14.41 -5.44 11.05
CA THR A 393 12.95 -5.24 11.22
C THR A 393 12.23 -6.45 11.84
N ALA A 394 12.60 -7.67 11.45
CA ALA A 394 12.02 -8.90 12.00
C ALA A 394 12.42 -9.09 13.48
N GLY A 395 13.71 -8.92 13.82
CA GLY A 395 14.19 -9.05 15.19
C GLY A 395 13.62 -7.96 16.11
N LEU A 396 13.55 -6.71 15.64
CA LEU A 396 12.91 -5.62 16.39
C LEU A 396 11.43 -5.90 16.65
N GLU A 397 10.68 -6.43 15.66
CA GLU A 397 9.28 -6.80 15.88
C GLU A 397 9.13 -7.90 16.92
N ALA A 398 9.96 -8.96 16.86
CA ALA A 398 9.94 -10.03 17.84
C ALA A 398 10.29 -9.52 19.25
N ALA A 399 11.37 -8.73 19.35
CA ALA A 399 11.83 -8.19 20.63
C ALA A 399 10.80 -7.24 21.28
N CYS A 400 10.25 -6.31 20.50
CA CYS A 400 9.22 -5.40 21.01
C CYS A 400 7.96 -6.15 21.42
N THR A 401 7.47 -7.07 20.59
CA THR A 401 6.26 -7.85 20.89
C THR A 401 6.42 -8.68 22.16
N ALA A 402 7.54 -9.37 22.33
CA ALA A 402 7.83 -10.16 23.54
C ALA A 402 7.89 -9.27 24.79
N ALA A 403 8.56 -8.13 24.71
CA ALA A 403 8.65 -7.19 25.82
C ALA A 403 7.28 -6.55 26.17
N GLU A 404 6.46 -6.19 25.18
CA GLU A 404 5.13 -5.61 25.38
C GLU A 404 4.16 -6.56 26.07
N VAL A 405 4.29 -7.87 25.89
CA VAL A 405 3.48 -8.85 26.63
C VAL A 405 4.11 -9.23 27.98
N GLY A 406 5.28 -8.69 28.32
CA GLY A 406 5.87 -8.76 29.67
C GLY A 406 7.09 -9.65 29.82
N CYS A 407 7.64 -10.20 28.73
CA CYS A 407 8.91 -10.95 28.78
C CYS A 407 10.08 -10.02 29.11
N THR A 408 11.08 -10.52 29.83
CA THR A 408 12.41 -9.90 29.85
C THR A 408 13.09 -10.22 28.54
N THR A 409 13.41 -9.20 27.76
CA THR A 409 13.88 -9.39 26.38
C THR A 409 15.27 -8.80 26.18
N PHE A 410 16.14 -9.54 25.51
CA PHE A 410 17.51 -9.14 25.20
C PHE A 410 17.67 -9.13 23.67
N LEU A 411 18.04 -7.99 23.10
CA LEU A 411 18.31 -7.83 21.67
C LEU A 411 19.81 -7.63 21.45
N ILE A 412 20.44 -8.53 20.71
CA ILE A 412 21.87 -8.51 20.40
C ILE A 412 22.06 -8.13 18.93
N GLU A 413 22.78 -7.04 18.65
CA GLU A 413 23.10 -6.58 17.31
C GLU A 413 24.61 -6.33 17.16
N LYS A 414 25.22 -6.95 16.14
CA LYS A 414 26.67 -6.84 15.88
C LYS A 414 27.10 -5.46 15.39
N LYS A 415 26.19 -4.72 14.74
CA LYS A 415 26.46 -3.35 14.26
C LYS A 415 26.17 -2.31 15.33
N ALA A 416 26.70 -1.10 15.14
CA ALA A 416 26.41 0.04 16.01
C ALA A 416 24.94 0.50 15.92
N GLU A 417 24.32 0.31 14.77
CA GLU A 417 22.99 0.82 14.44
C GLU A 417 22.00 -0.33 14.25
N LEU A 418 20.78 -0.11 14.74
CA LEU A 418 19.63 -0.98 14.53
C LEU A 418 18.93 -0.66 13.19
N GLY A 419 18.00 -1.54 12.78
CA GLY A 419 17.14 -1.37 11.61
C GLY A 419 17.54 -2.22 10.41
N GLY A 420 18.73 -2.82 10.43
CA GLY A 420 19.19 -3.80 9.45
C GLY A 420 19.20 -3.28 8.01
N LEU A 421 18.85 -4.14 7.04
CA LEU A 421 18.84 -3.78 5.61
C LEU A 421 17.84 -2.68 5.26
N ALA A 422 16.72 -2.57 5.97
CA ALA A 422 15.74 -1.51 5.73
C ALA A 422 16.35 -0.10 5.93
N SER A 423 17.17 0.07 6.99
CA SER A 423 17.91 1.33 7.21
C SER A 423 18.99 1.57 6.16
N VAL A 424 19.63 0.51 5.66
CA VAL A 424 20.65 0.64 4.59
C VAL A 424 19.99 1.07 3.28
N ILE A 425 18.93 0.37 2.84
CA ILE A 425 18.22 0.64 1.57
C ILE A 425 17.59 2.04 1.57
N SER A 426 17.12 2.52 2.72
CA SER A 426 16.52 3.85 2.83
C SER A 426 17.48 5.01 2.53
N LYS A 427 18.78 4.75 2.40
CA LYS A 427 19.79 5.74 1.97
C LYS A 427 19.70 6.07 0.47
N ILE A 428 19.12 5.18 -0.33
CA ILE A 428 18.82 5.46 -1.75
C ILE A 428 17.80 6.61 -1.80
N PRO A 429 18.02 7.67 -2.60
CA PRO A 429 17.19 8.88 -2.59
C PRO A 429 15.69 8.63 -2.69
N ASP A 430 15.25 7.76 -3.60
CA ASP A 430 13.83 7.46 -3.80
C ASP A 430 13.25 6.48 -2.78
N LYS A 431 14.08 5.92 -1.91
CA LYS A 431 13.68 4.99 -0.85
C LYS A 431 13.66 5.62 0.54
N LYS A 432 13.86 6.94 0.66
CA LYS A 432 13.93 7.66 1.95
C LYS A 432 12.73 7.38 2.87
N ARG A 433 11.55 7.20 2.29
CA ARG A 433 10.32 6.90 3.02
C ARG A 433 10.40 5.58 3.80
N LEU A 434 11.22 4.64 3.34
CA LEU A 434 11.44 3.38 4.02
C LEU A 434 12.06 3.57 5.43
N ALA A 435 12.85 4.62 5.64
CA ALA A 435 13.47 4.92 6.93
C ALA A 435 12.45 5.10 8.08
N ASP A 436 11.24 5.54 7.76
CA ASP A 436 10.21 5.75 8.79
C ASP A 436 9.89 4.47 9.57
N PHE A 437 9.97 3.30 8.94
CA PHE A 437 9.64 2.05 9.62
C PHE A 437 10.73 1.59 10.61
N PRO A 438 12.01 1.42 10.24
CA PRO A 438 13.04 1.09 11.22
C PRO A 438 13.17 2.16 12.31
N ASN A 439 13.02 3.46 11.99
CA ASN A 439 13.03 4.53 12.99
C ASN A 439 11.89 4.39 14.00
N TYR A 440 10.67 4.09 13.55
CA TYR A 440 9.55 3.78 14.42
C TYR A 440 9.84 2.56 15.32
N MET A 441 10.40 1.49 14.76
CA MET A 441 10.71 0.26 15.52
C MET A 441 11.77 0.51 16.59
N ILE A 442 12.80 1.28 16.27
CA ILE A 442 13.85 1.68 17.21
C ILE A 442 13.26 2.55 18.33
N HIS A 443 12.41 3.52 17.98
CA HIS A 443 11.70 4.36 18.95
C HIS A 443 10.83 3.51 19.88
N ARG A 444 10.03 2.59 19.34
CA ARG A 444 9.20 1.64 20.10
C ARG A 444 10.04 0.79 21.04
N ALA A 445 11.15 0.23 20.58
CA ALA A 445 12.06 -0.59 21.38
C ALA A 445 12.65 0.19 22.58
N ARG A 446 13.07 1.44 22.36
CA ARG A 446 13.67 2.28 23.41
C ARG A 446 12.70 2.72 24.51
N LYS A 447 11.39 2.64 24.29
CA LYS A 447 10.36 2.92 25.32
C LYS A 447 10.10 1.77 26.28
N LEU A 448 10.58 0.56 25.97
CA LEU A 448 10.31 -0.65 26.73
C LEU A 448 11.40 -0.89 27.79
N HIS A 449 11.03 -0.77 29.06
CA HIS A 449 11.98 -0.88 30.20
C HIS A 449 12.51 -2.31 30.41
N ASN A 450 11.80 -3.31 29.92
CA ASN A 450 12.15 -4.73 30.00
C ASN A 450 12.78 -5.26 28.70
N LEU A 451 13.17 -4.39 27.78
CA LEU A 451 13.95 -4.70 26.57
C LEU A 451 15.36 -4.13 26.69
N PHE A 452 16.36 -5.01 26.79
CA PHE A 452 17.77 -4.68 26.89
C PHE A 452 18.44 -4.82 25.53
N ILE A 453 19.08 -3.75 25.05
CA ILE A 453 19.64 -3.67 23.70
C ILE A 453 21.16 -3.60 23.76
N PHE A 454 21.83 -4.57 23.12
CA PHE A 454 23.29 -4.66 23.01
C PHE A 454 23.69 -4.44 21.55
N THR A 455 24.17 -3.26 21.22
CA THR A 455 24.78 -2.95 19.92
C THR A 455 26.29 -3.15 19.97
N ASN A 456 26.96 -3.18 18.80
CA ASN A 456 28.39 -3.53 18.67
C ASN A 456 28.75 -4.86 19.35
N THR A 457 27.81 -5.79 19.43
CA THR A 457 27.94 -7.03 20.16
C THR A 457 27.62 -8.21 19.25
N GLY A 458 28.63 -9.03 18.95
CA GLY A 458 28.42 -10.30 18.25
C GLY A 458 27.80 -11.33 19.19
N ALA A 459 26.78 -12.02 18.78
CA ALA A 459 26.20 -13.12 19.53
C ALA A 459 27.17 -14.32 19.50
N THR A 460 27.38 -14.94 20.65
CA THR A 460 28.08 -16.22 20.84
C THR A 460 27.22 -17.11 21.73
N ALA A 461 27.40 -18.42 21.63
CA ALA A 461 26.68 -19.36 22.49
C ALA A 461 26.90 -19.07 23.99
N GLU A 462 28.12 -18.67 24.38
CA GLU A 462 28.46 -18.31 25.76
C GLU A 462 27.67 -17.10 26.25
N LEU A 463 27.63 -16.01 25.45
CA LEU A 463 26.85 -14.83 25.77
C LEU A 463 25.36 -15.15 25.90
N VAL A 464 24.79 -15.88 24.93
CA VAL A 464 23.38 -16.26 24.95
C VAL A 464 23.04 -17.12 26.18
N LYS A 465 23.90 -18.09 26.56
CA LYS A 465 23.73 -18.89 27.77
C LYS A 465 23.73 -18.04 29.04
N SER A 466 24.59 -17.03 29.11
CA SER A 466 24.66 -16.12 30.27
C SER A 466 23.37 -15.33 30.53
N LEU A 467 22.53 -15.17 29.52
CA LEU A 467 21.24 -14.47 29.61
C LEU A 467 20.09 -15.39 30.03
N ASN A 468 20.37 -16.68 30.23
CA ASN A 468 19.40 -17.69 30.67
C ASN A 468 18.07 -17.65 29.90
N PRO A 469 18.09 -17.88 28.58
CA PRO A 469 16.90 -17.78 27.72
C PRO A 469 15.93 -18.94 27.92
N ASP A 470 14.62 -18.64 27.85
CA ASP A 470 13.57 -19.62 27.63
C ASP A 470 13.30 -19.81 26.13
N ILE A 471 13.44 -18.71 25.35
CA ILE A 471 13.26 -18.69 23.91
C ILE A 471 14.41 -17.90 23.27
N ILE A 472 14.95 -18.43 22.17
CA ILE A 472 15.94 -17.76 21.33
C ILE A 472 15.33 -17.50 19.95
N VAL A 473 15.44 -16.25 19.46
CA VAL A 473 14.99 -15.86 18.13
C VAL A 473 16.19 -15.47 17.29
N ASN A 474 16.50 -16.25 16.25
CA ASN A 474 17.52 -15.90 15.28
C ASN A 474 16.91 -15.06 14.15
N ALA A 475 17.38 -13.84 13.98
CA ALA A 475 16.93 -12.85 12.99
C ALA A 475 18.12 -12.15 12.29
N THR A 476 19.18 -12.93 11.98
CA THR A 476 20.48 -12.43 11.49
C THR A 476 20.47 -11.96 10.02
N GLY A 477 19.31 -12.06 9.35
CA GLY A 477 19.08 -11.42 8.06
C GLY A 477 19.66 -12.17 6.85
N SER A 478 20.03 -11.43 5.81
CA SER A 478 20.48 -11.95 4.52
C SER A 478 21.69 -11.21 3.99
N VAL A 479 22.34 -11.82 3.00
CA VAL A 479 23.48 -11.27 2.24
C VAL A 479 23.23 -11.43 0.74
N PRO A 480 23.89 -10.65 -0.14
CA PRO A 480 23.76 -10.79 -1.58
C PRO A 480 24.06 -12.21 -2.07
N THR A 481 23.30 -12.68 -3.04
CA THR A 481 23.52 -13.95 -3.72
C THR A 481 24.61 -13.78 -4.78
N LEU A 482 25.70 -14.51 -4.62
CA LEU A 482 26.82 -14.53 -5.57
C LEU A 482 27.06 -15.98 -5.98
N PRO A 483 26.52 -16.42 -7.16
CA PRO A 483 26.71 -17.77 -7.66
C PRO A 483 28.14 -17.99 -8.18
N PRO A 484 28.60 -19.24 -8.37
CA PRO A 484 29.94 -19.56 -8.84
C PRO A 484 30.07 -19.31 -10.36
N ILE A 485 30.02 -18.05 -10.76
CA ILE A 485 30.19 -17.61 -12.15
C ILE A 485 31.62 -17.10 -12.34
N THR A 486 32.24 -17.41 -13.48
CA THR A 486 33.60 -16.99 -13.83
C THR A 486 33.80 -15.48 -13.65
N GLY A 487 34.84 -15.08 -12.93
CA GLY A 487 35.20 -13.69 -12.68
C GLY A 487 34.34 -12.99 -11.62
N LEU A 488 33.19 -13.55 -11.22
CA LEU A 488 32.27 -12.88 -10.30
C LEU A 488 32.90 -12.62 -8.93
N HIS A 489 33.43 -13.65 -8.29
CA HIS A 489 34.02 -13.55 -6.94
C HIS A 489 35.34 -12.77 -6.92
N ASP A 490 36.03 -12.69 -8.06
CA ASP A 490 37.30 -11.98 -8.18
C ASP A 490 37.12 -10.47 -8.36
N LEU A 491 35.97 -10.04 -8.91
CA LEU A 491 35.72 -8.66 -9.29
C LEU A 491 34.65 -7.94 -8.44
N VAL A 492 33.60 -8.67 -8.00
CA VAL A 492 32.48 -8.02 -7.29
C VAL A 492 32.91 -7.44 -5.94
N ASP A 493 32.58 -6.18 -5.69
CA ASP A 493 32.86 -5.42 -4.45
C ASP A 493 34.36 -5.31 -4.10
N LYS A 494 35.27 -5.54 -5.06
CA LYS A 494 36.72 -5.38 -4.86
C LYS A 494 37.17 -3.95 -5.14
N ASP A 495 38.24 -3.54 -4.46
CA ASP A 495 38.84 -2.22 -4.70
C ASP A 495 39.42 -2.13 -6.11
N GLY A 496 39.17 -1.01 -6.78
CA GLY A 496 39.65 -0.77 -8.15
C GLY A 496 38.86 -1.49 -9.25
N THR A 497 37.74 -2.14 -8.93
CA THR A 497 36.83 -2.75 -9.92
C THR A 497 35.59 -1.92 -10.13
N ASN A 498 34.95 -2.11 -11.30
CA ASN A 498 33.71 -1.41 -11.68
C ASN A 498 32.47 -2.31 -11.47
N VAL A 499 32.60 -3.42 -10.77
CA VAL A 499 31.51 -4.38 -10.49
C VAL A 499 31.15 -4.36 -9.03
N ALA A 500 29.89 -4.10 -8.72
CA ALA A 500 29.42 -3.99 -7.34
C ALA A 500 28.08 -4.69 -7.10
N THR A 501 27.82 -5.05 -5.83
CA THR A 501 26.47 -5.34 -5.35
C THR A 501 25.71 -4.05 -5.03
N VAL A 502 24.39 -4.14 -4.86
CA VAL A 502 23.58 -3.01 -4.40
C VAL A 502 24.05 -2.48 -3.03
N LEU A 503 24.52 -3.33 -2.13
CA LEU A 503 25.00 -2.88 -0.81
C LEU A 503 26.26 -2.04 -0.95
N LYS A 504 27.20 -2.45 -1.81
CA LYS A 504 28.38 -1.66 -2.10
C LYS A 504 28.06 -0.36 -2.83
N MET A 505 27.07 -0.40 -3.73
CA MET A 505 26.55 0.82 -4.37
C MET A 505 26.06 1.82 -3.31
N ILE A 506 25.28 1.35 -2.32
CA ILE A 506 24.73 2.21 -1.26
C ILE A 506 25.84 2.80 -0.38
N GLU A 507 26.90 2.06 -0.10
CA GLU A 507 28.08 2.59 0.62
C GLU A 507 28.76 3.74 -0.14
N ARG A 508 28.72 3.69 -1.47
CA ARG A 508 29.39 4.63 -2.38
C ARG A 508 28.45 5.61 -3.07
N LEU A 509 27.22 5.83 -2.57
CA LEU A 509 26.23 6.70 -3.24
C LEU A 509 26.77 8.11 -3.58
N ASN A 510 27.59 8.68 -2.69
CA ASN A 510 28.17 10.01 -2.88
C ASN A 510 29.38 10.04 -3.84
N GLU A 511 29.88 8.88 -4.28
CA GLU A 511 30.99 8.77 -5.24
C GLU A 511 30.48 8.79 -6.69
N TYR A 512 29.21 8.50 -6.93
CA TYR A 512 28.61 8.54 -8.27
C TYR A 512 28.30 9.99 -8.66
N PRO A 513 28.68 10.42 -9.88
CA PRO A 513 28.33 11.74 -10.38
C PRO A 513 26.83 12.00 -10.40
N GLU A 514 26.42 13.27 -10.18
CA GLU A 514 25.01 13.64 -10.34
C GLU A 514 24.57 13.60 -11.81
N ASP A 515 25.46 13.93 -12.74
CA ASP A 515 25.25 13.78 -14.19
C ASP A 515 26.05 12.58 -14.72
N MET A 516 25.34 11.58 -15.18
CA MET A 516 25.84 10.32 -15.73
C MET A 516 25.63 10.25 -17.26
N THR A 517 25.35 11.36 -17.92
CA THR A 517 25.15 11.43 -19.38
C THR A 517 26.35 10.82 -20.12
N GLY A 518 26.07 9.87 -21.02
CA GLY A 518 27.08 9.14 -21.80
C GLY A 518 27.79 8.02 -21.03
N LYS A 519 27.41 7.76 -19.76
CA LYS A 519 27.87 6.60 -19.00
C LYS A 519 26.97 5.40 -19.21
N LYS A 520 27.57 4.23 -19.34
CA LYS A 520 26.87 2.94 -19.47
C LYS A 520 26.80 2.24 -18.13
N VAL A 521 25.62 1.83 -17.77
CA VAL A 521 25.36 1.04 -16.55
C VAL A 521 24.69 -0.27 -16.96
N SER A 522 25.30 -1.39 -16.56
CA SER A 522 24.75 -2.71 -16.84
C SER A 522 24.40 -3.44 -15.56
N ILE A 523 23.19 -4.00 -15.49
CA ILE A 523 22.61 -4.60 -14.30
C ILE A 523 22.25 -6.05 -14.58
N ILE A 524 22.77 -6.97 -13.79
CA ILE A 524 22.40 -8.39 -13.82
C ILE A 524 21.35 -8.65 -12.74
N GLY A 525 20.16 -9.03 -13.18
CA GLY A 525 18.98 -9.29 -12.35
C GLY A 525 17.94 -8.18 -12.46
N GLY A 526 16.77 -8.52 -12.99
CA GLY A 526 15.63 -7.63 -13.20
C GLY A 526 14.58 -7.66 -12.07
N GLY A 527 14.94 -8.12 -10.88
CA GLY A 527 14.08 -8.07 -9.69
C GLY A 527 14.07 -6.69 -9.03
N ALA A 528 13.37 -6.56 -7.90
CA ALA A 528 13.21 -5.28 -7.18
C ALA A 528 14.55 -4.56 -6.91
N VAL A 529 15.59 -5.30 -6.53
CA VAL A 529 16.93 -4.75 -6.25
C VAL A 529 17.58 -4.15 -7.50
N GLY A 530 17.50 -4.86 -8.63
CA GLY A 530 18.04 -4.35 -9.91
C GLY A 530 17.29 -3.12 -10.41
N LEU A 531 15.99 -3.07 -10.13
CA LEU A 531 15.15 -1.93 -10.49
C LEU A 531 15.46 -0.68 -9.64
N ASP A 532 15.78 -0.85 -8.35
CA ASP A 532 16.24 0.26 -7.50
C ASP A 532 17.56 0.85 -8.04
N VAL A 533 18.48 0.00 -8.52
CA VAL A 533 19.72 0.44 -9.19
C VAL A 533 19.41 1.15 -10.51
N MET A 534 18.53 0.59 -11.32
CA MET A 534 18.10 1.18 -12.59
C MET A 534 17.52 2.59 -12.39
N GLU A 535 16.59 2.77 -11.46
CA GLU A 535 16.00 4.07 -11.14
C GLU A 535 17.07 5.10 -10.77
N PHE A 536 17.99 4.73 -9.87
CA PHE A 536 19.04 5.62 -9.39
C PHE A 536 19.93 6.16 -10.53
N PHE A 537 20.29 5.34 -11.50
CA PHE A 537 21.20 5.72 -12.58
C PHE A 537 20.48 6.36 -13.77
N THR A 538 19.27 5.90 -14.12
CA THR A 538 18.49 6.52 -15.22
C THR A 538 18.08 7.95 -14.89
N GLU A 539 17.77 8.26 -13.64
CA GLU A 539 17.45 9.63 -13.20
C GLU A 539 18.65 10.57 -13.27
N ARG A 540 19.88 10.04 -13.32
CA ARG A 540 21.12 10.78 -13.54
C ARG A 540 21.55 10.84 -15.00
N GLY A 541 20.76 10.28 -15.93
CA GLY A 541 21.03 10.33 -17.38
C GLY A 541 21.91 9.21 -17.90
N ALA A 542 22.19 8.16 -17.13
CA ALA A 542 22.95 7.00 -17.62
C ALA A 542 22.19 6.18 -18.66
N GLU A 543 22.93 5.58 -19.59
CA GLU A 543 22.42 4.55 -20.49
C GLU A 543 22.38 3.21 -19.76
N VAL A 544 21.17 2.70 -19.44
CA VAL A 544 21.02 1.49 -18.62
C VAL A 544 20.63 0.29 -19.45
N SER A 545 21.34 -0.84 -19.25
CA SER A 545 21.01 -2.16 -19.76
C SER A 545 20.70 -3.10 -18.59
N MET A 546 19.57 -3.82 -18.66
CA MET A 546 19.18 -4.82 -17.67
C MET A 546 19.16 -6.21 -18.28
N VAL A 547 19.86 -7.14 -17.67
CA VAL A 547 19.91 -8.56 -18.07
C VAL A 547 19.11 -9.38 -17.06
N GLU A 548 18.12 -10.13 -17.55
CA GLU A 548 17.26 -10.96 -16.72
C GLU A 548 17.11 -12.36 -17.33
N MET A 549 17.35 -13.38 -16.52
CA MET A 549 17.23 -14.78 -16.93
C MET A 549 15.77 -15.21 -17.16
N LEU A 550 14.81 -14.57 -16.49
CA LEU A 550 13.39 -14.82 -16.63
C LEU A 550 12.81 -14.07 -17.85
N PRO A 551 11.61 -14.48 -18.32
CA PRO A 551 10.96 -13.83 -19.48
C PRO A 551 10.55 -12.37 -19.25
N MET A 552 10.61 -11.87 -18.02
CA MET A 552 10.08 -10.56 -17.68
C MET A 552 10.88 -9.90 -16.55
N ILE A 553 11.20 -8.61 -16.72
CA ILE A 553 11.72 -7.75 -15.67
C ILE A 553 10.59 -7.36 -14.72
N GLY A 554 10.89 -7.20 -13.43
CA GLY A 554 9.89 -6.85 -12.41
C GLY A 554 8.95 -8.00 -12.05
N ASN A 555 9.39 -9.25 -12.22
CA ASN A 555 8.60 -10.39 -11.77
C ASN A 555 8.37 -10.35 -10.25
N GLY A 556 7.11 -10.58 -9.83
CA GLY A 556 6.71 -10.57 -8.43
C GLY A 556 6.53 -9.17 -7.79
N LEU A 557 6.62 -8.09 -8.56
CA LEU A 557 6.24 -6.75 -8.09
C LEU A 557 4.71 -6.64 -7.94
N ASP A 558 4.29 -5.76 -7.03
CA ASP A 558 2.88 -5.37 -6.95
C ASP A 558 2.47 -4.56 -8.20
N PRO A 559 1.16 -4.52 -8.54
CA PRO A 559 0.68 -3.88 -9.75
C PRO A 559 1.01 -2.38 -9.86
N VAL A 560 1.08 -1.67 -8.74
CA VAL A 560 1.38 -0.22 -8.72
C VAL A 560 2.85 0.01 -9.07
N THR A 561 3.75 -0.66 -8.36
CA THR A 561 5.19 -0.57 -8.60
C THR A 561 5.54 -1.06 -10.01
N LYS A 562 4.89 -2.13 -10.49
CA LYS A 562 5.12 -2.64 -11.84
C LYS A 562 4.71 -1.65 -12.92
N CYS A 563 3.55 -0.99 -12.77
CA CYS A 563 3.09 0.03 -13.71
C CYS A 563 4.06 1.22 -13.75
N ASP A 564 4.48 1.70 -12.61
CA ASP A 564 5.44 2.81 -12.48
C ASP A 564 6.80 2.46 -13.11
N THR A 565 7.35 1.31 -12.75
CA THR A 565 8.65 0.85 -13.25
C THR A 565 8.65 0.67 -14.77
N ASN A 566 7.57 0.09 -15.34
CA ASN A 566 7.44 -0.04 -16.78
C ASN A 566 7.41 1.33 -17.47
N ALA A 567 6.69 2.30 -16.91
CA ALA A 567 6.65 3.67 -17.42
C ALA A 567 8.05 4.32 -17.38
N LYS A 568 8.81 4.14 -16.30
CA LYS A 568 10.19 4.64 -16.17
C LYS A 568 11.14 3.97 -17.16
N MET A 569 11.09 2.65 -17.31
CA MET A 569 11.93 1.93 -18.30
C MET A 569 11.66 2.43 -19.72
N ALA A 570 10.40 2.68 -20.08
CA ALA A 570 10.04 3.25 -21.37
C ALA A 570 10.55 4.69 -21.54
N LYS A 571 10.33 5.53 -20.53
CA LYS A 571 10.74 6.95 -20.51
C LYS A 571 12.25 7.12 -20.71
N TYR A 572 13.04 6.27 -20.06
CA TYR A 572 14.51 6.35 -20.07
C TYR A 572 15.15 5.41 -21.08
N HIS A 573 14.37 4.78 -21.95
CA HIS A 573 14.84 3.86 -23.01
C HIS A 573 15.76 2.76 -22.48
N VAL A 574 15.43 2.17 -21.32
CA VAL A 574 16.22 1.10 -20.72
C VAL A 574 16.25 -0.13 -21.64
N LYS A 575 17.47 -0.59 -21.99
CA LYS A 575 17.66 -1.81 -22.77
C LYS A 575 17.32 -3.03 -21.90
N GLN A 576 16.28 -3.77 -22.27
CA GLN A 576 15.82 -4.96 -21.56
C GLN A 576 16.28 -6.23 -22.30
N MET A 577 17.07 -7.06 -21.65
CA MET A 577 17.58 -8.33 -22.18
C MET A 577 17.03 -9.47 -21.31
N THR A 578 15.82 -9.92 -21.64
CA THR A 578 15.12 -11.02 -20.94
C THR A 578 15.51 -12.38 -21.52
N ASN A 579 15.22 -13.48 -20.80
CA ASN A 579 15.65 -14.84 -21.14
C ASN A 579 17.18 -14.93 -21.41
N THR A 580 17.95 -14.06 -20.75
CA THR A 580 19.39 -13.88 -21.00
C THR A 580 20.16 -14.18 -19.72
N ALA A 581 21.12 -15.09 -19.77
CA ALA A 581 21.84 -15.60 -18.61
C ALA A 581 23.29 -15.12 -18.57
N LEU A 582 23.74 -14.63 -17.40
CA LEU A 582 25.14 -14.27 -17.15
C LEU A 582 26.03 -15.53 -17.22
N GLN A 583 27.15 -15.45 -17.97
CA GLN A 583 28.14 -16.52 -18.13
C GLN A 583 29.49 -16.17 -17.48
N GLU A 584 29.96 -14.92 -17.64
CA GLU A 584 31.24 -14.45 -17.13
C GLU A 584 31.16 -12.97 -16.77
N VAL A 585 31.92 -12.56 -15.76
CA VAL A 585 32.08 -11.16 -15.33
C VAL A 585 33.49 -10.70 -15.68
N LYS A 586 33.60 -9.58 -16.41
CA LYS A 586 34.83 -8.82 -16.64
C LYS A 586 34.72 -7.43 -16.01
N ASN A 587 35.82 -6.71 -15.88
CA ASN A 587 35.82 -5.41 -15.18
C ASN A 587 35.11 -4.29 -15.97
N ASP A 588 34.85 -4.49 -17.25
CA ASP A 588 34.28 -3.51 -18.18
C ASP A 588 33.07 -4.03 -18.97
N ARG A 589 32.70 -5.32 -18.80
CA ARG A 589 31.57 -5.95 -19.50
C ARG A 589 31.09 -7.21 -18.82
N PHE A 590 29.83 -7.55 -19.06
CA PHE A 590 29.28 -8.88 -18.79
C PHE A 590 29.23 -9.71 -20.07
N ILE A 591 29.58 -10.99 -19.96
CA ILE A 591 29.38 -11.97 -21.02
C ILE A 591 28.08 -12.71 -20.71
N VAL A 592 27.14 -12.66 -21.64
CA VAL A 592 25.81 -13.22 -21.45
C VAL A 592 25.46 -14.17 -22.59
N LYS A 593 24.53 -15.09 -22.31
CA LYS A 593 23.97 -16.00 -23.30
C LYS A 593 22.50 -15.61 -23.54
N ASN A 594 22.20 -15.24 -24.78
CA ASN A 594 20.86 -14.79 -25.18
C ASN A 594 19.89 -15.98 -25.40
N PRO A 595 18.58 -15.73 -25.68
CA PRO A 595 17.59 -16.80 -25.91
C PRO A 595 17.94 -17.74 -27.09
N GLU A 596 18.64 -17.25 -28.09
CA GLU A 596 19.07 -18.00 -29.26
C GLU A 596 20.29 -18.88 -28.98
N GLY A 597 20.90 -18.74 -27.79
CA GLY A 597 22.07 -19.49 -27.35
C GLY A 597 23.40 -18.84 -27.74
N GLU A 598 23.38 -17.65 -28.31
CA GLU A 598 24.56 -16.90 -28.72
C GLU A 598 25.18 -16.17 -27.53
N ILE A 599 26.49 -15.96 -27.62
CA ILE A 599 27.22 -15.20 -26.58
C ILE A 599 27.28 -13.73 -27.00
N GLU A 600 26.82 -12.86 -26.10
CA GLU A 600 26.86 -11.41 -26.29
C GLU A 600 27.71 -10.74 -25.19
N GLU A 601 28.30 -9.60 -25.55
CA GLU A 601 29.00 -8.72 -24.59
C GLU A 601 28.10 -7.53 -24.25
N VAL A 602 27.96 -7.25 -22.96
CA VAL A 602 27.21 -6.10 -22.42
C VAL A 602 28.21 -5.18 -21.72
N PRO A 603 28.72 -4.14 -22.42
CA PRO A 603 29.74 -3.25 -21.87
C PRO A 603 29.15 -2.27 -20.84
N PHE A 604 29.99 -1.81 -19.91
CA PHE A 604 29.63 -0.83 -18.90
C PHE A 604 30.82 0.00 -18.40
N ASP A 605 30.53 1.20 -17.90
CA ASP A 605 31.38 1.96 -17.00
C ASP A 605 31.17 1.51 -15.54
N TYR A 606 29.91 1.09 -15.20
CA TYR A 606 29.52 0.55 -13.90
C TYR A 606 28.64 -0.67 -14.07
N GLY A 607 29.04 -1.79 -13.49
CA GLY A 607 28.33 -3.07 -13.53
C GLY A 607 27.75 -3.44 -12.17
N PHE A 608 26.50 -3.90 -12.13
CA PHE A 608 25.84 -4.28 -10.87
C PHE A 608 25.32 -5.71 -10.90
N ILE A 609 25.57 -6.42 -9.81
CA ILE A 609 25.09 -7.79 -9.59
C ILE A 609 23.93 -7.75 -8.60
N CYS A 610 22.71 -8.00 -9.11
CA CYS A 610 21.45 -7.90 -8.37
C CYS A 610 20.67 -9.23 -8.41
N LEU A 611 21.34 -10.34 -8.13
CA LEU A 611 20.80 -11.70 -8.21
C LEU A 611 19.97 -12.11 -6.96
N GLY A 612 19.50 -11.12 -6.20
CA GLY A 612 18.72 -11.32 -4.98
C GLY A 612 19.59 -11.54 -3.75
N MET A 613 18.92 -11.98 -2.67
CA MET A 613 19.53 -12.16 -1.36
C MET A 613 19.38 -13.63 -0.92
N ARG A 614 20.31 -14.12 -0.11
CA ARG A 614 20.26 -15.44 0.52
C ARG A 614 20.32 -15.32 2.04
N ALA A 615 19.71 -16.28 2.73
CA ALA A 615 19.75 -16.36 4.19
C ALA A 615 21.19 -16.34 4.73
N ASN A 616 21.36 -15.67 5.86
CA ASN A 616 22.63 -15.57 6.59
C ASN A 616 22.43 -15.99 8.05
N THR A 617 23.03 -17.12 8.44
CA THR A 617 22.86 -17.75 9.75
C THR A 617 24.21 -18.06 10.40
N PRO A 618 25.09 -17.05 10.61
CA PRO A 618 26.49 -17.28 10.96
C PRO A 618 26.67 -17.94 12.34
N VAL A 619 25.69 -17.81 13.25
CA VAL A 619 25.78 -18.32 14.65
C VAL A 619 24.69 -19.37 14.96
N LEU A 620 23.78 -19.67 14.05
CA LEU A 620 22.62 -20.52 14.34
C LEU A 620 23.01 -21.93 14.74
N SER A 621 23.89 -22.58 13.98
CA SER A 621 24.34 -23.97 14.28
C SER A 621 25.09 -24.07 15.63
N GLU A 622 25.90 -23.06 15.95
CA GLU A 622 26.58 -22.99 17.25
C GLU A 622 25.56 -22.88 18.41
N ILE A 623 24.53 -22.08 18.24
CA ILE A 623 23.46 -21.92 19.23
C ILE A 623 22.62 -23.19 19.33
N GLU A 624 22.23 -23.82 18.22
CA GLU A 624 21.49 -25.09 18.22
C GLU A 624 22.24 -26.19 18.92
N GLU A 625 23.54 -26.33 18.66
CA GLU A 625 24.41 -27.29 19.36
C GLU A 625 24.51 -27.00 20.87
N ALA A 626 24.70 -25.72 21.21
CA ALA A 626 24.88 -25.30 22.60
C ALA A 626 23.64 -25.48 23.49
N PHE A 627 22.46 -25.55 22.91
CA PHE A 627 21.18 -25.71 23.60
C PHE A 627 20.48 -27.05 23.29
N SER A 628 21.14 -28.00 22.62
CA SER A 628 20.58 -29.29 22.20
C SER A 628 20.00 -30.14 23.34
N ASP A 629 20.59 -30.06 24.53
CA ASP A 629 20.17 -30.80 25.73
C ASP A 629 19.27 -29.99 26.67
N THR A 630 18.64 -28.89 26.15
CA THR A 630 17.78 -27.99 26.94
C THR A 630 16.36 -27.95 26.40
N ASN A 631 15.42 -27.37 27.17
CA ASN A 631 14.06 -27.13 26.73
C ASN A 631 13.89 -25.75 26.06
N VAL A 632 14.98 -25.06 25.72
CA VAL A 632 14.96 -23.76 25.07
C VAL A 632 14.49 -23.90 23.61
N GLU A 633 13.42 -23.21 23.23
CA GLU A 633 13.01 -23.19 21.81
C GLU A 633 13.84 -22.18 21.03
N ILE A 634 14.39 -22.61 19.89
CA ILE A 634 15.12 -21.75 18.95
C ILE A 634 14.26 -21.54 17.71
N VAL A 635 13.94 -20.28 17.42
CA VAL A 635 13.10 -19.89 16.28
C VAL A 635 13.91 -19.07 15.29
N ASN A 636 13.94 -19.50 14.03
CA ASN A 636 14.61 -18.75 12.95
C ASN A 636 13.57 -17.99 12.12
N ILE A 637 13.69 -16.64 12.03
CA ILE A 637 12.71 -15.76 11.43
C ILE A 637 13.30 -14.78 10.41
N GLY A 638 12.42 -14.23 9.57
CA GLY A 638 12.79 -13.24 8.57
C GLY A 638 13.74 -13.78 7.51
N ASP A 639 14.62 -12.93 7.03
CA ASP A 639 15.54 -13.27 5.95
C ASP A 639 16.60 -14.32 6.33
N SER A 640 16.88 -14.51 7.62
CA SER A 640 17.75 -15.59 8.09
C SER A 640 17.12 -16.97 7.94
N LYS A 641 15.79 -17.05 7.89
CA LYS A 641 15.06 -18.27 7.53
C LYS A 641 15.00 -18.45 6.01
N ARG A 642 14.60 -17.40 5.32
CA ARG A 642 14.54 -17.32 3.87
C ARG A 642 14.44 -15.85 3.47
N ALA A 643 15.32 -15.39 2.61
CA ALA A 643 15.27 -14.02 2.08
C ALA A 643 13.95 -13.77 1.31
N ARG A 644 13.19 -12.78 1.79
CA ARG A 644 11.87 -12.39 1.26
C ARG A 644 11.68 -10.88 1.42
N ARG A 645 10.44 -10.45 1.62
CA ARG A 645 10.09 -9.05 1.84
C ARG A 645 10.00 -8.73 3.33
N ILE A 646 9.98 -7.46 3.67
CA ILE A 646 9.85 -6.99 5.07
C ILE A 646 8.56 -7.53 5.71
N ILE A 647 7.48 -7.65 4.96
CA ILE A 647 6.17 -8.09 5.48
C ILE A 647 6.24 -9.47 6.13
N GLU A 648 6.89 -10.44 5.50
CA GLU A 648 7.05 -11.78 6.07
C GLU A 648 7.88 -11.76 7.35
N GLY A 649 8.96 -10.96 7.35
CA GLY A 649 9.80 -10.80 8.55
C GLY A 649 9.05 -10.16 9.72
N THR A 650 8.23 -9.15 9.44
CA THR A 650 7.41 -8.47 10.45
C THR A 650 6.34 -9.41 11.03
N GLU A 651 5.68 -10.19 10.17
CA GLU A 651 4.68 -11.18 10.61
C GLU A 651 5.32 -12.33 11.41
N GLU A 652 6.47 -12.84 10.95
CA GLU A 652 7.21 -13.87 11.70
C GLU A 652 7.72 -13.34 13.05
N GLY A 653 8.15 -12.07 13.11
CA GLY A 653 8.51 -11.42 14.37
C GLY A 653 7.32 -11.33 15.34
N ARG A 654 6.14 -10.91 14.85
CA ARG A 654 4.91 -10.89 15.64
C ARG A 654 4.47 -12.29 16.09
N ASN A 655 4.79 -13.33 15.34
CA ASN A 655 4.43 -14.71 15.65
C ASN A 655 5.11 -15.25 16.91
N ILE A 656 6.01 -14.50 17.55
CA ILE A 656 6.54 -14.81 18.89
C ILE A 656 5.40 -15.05 19.91
N LEU A 657 4.25 -14.43 19.73
CA LEU A 657 3.06 -14.66 20.56
C LEU A 657 2.61 -16.12 20.54
N ASN A 658 2.61 -16.74 19.36
CA ASN A 658 2.26 -18.16 19.24
C ASN A 658 3.34 -19.07 19.81
N VAL A 659 4.61 -18.67 19.78
CA VAL A 659 5.70 -19.37 20.43
C VAL A 659 5.51 -19.35 21.94
N LEU A 660 5.24 -18.17 22.51
CA LEU A 660 4.95 -17.98 23.94
C LEU A 660 3.71 -18.80 24.38
N ALA A 661 2.65 -18.82 23.57
CA ALA A 661 1.44 -19.59 23.87
C ALA A 661 1.70 -21.10 23.87
N ARG A 662 2.55 -21.63 22.96
CA ARG A 662 2.91 -23.06 22.93
C ARG A 662 3.66 -23.53 24.19
N HIS A 663 4.34 -22.62 24.86
CA HIS A 663 5.06 -22.87 26.10
C HIS A 663 4.30 -22.44 27.36
N ASP A 664 3.00 -22.24 27.25
CA ASP A 664 2.11 -21.84 28.35
C ASP A 664 2.56 -20.56 29.07
N TYR A 665 3.13 -19.59 28.33
CA TYR A 665 3.44 -18.27 28.85
C TYR A 665 2.28 -17.26 28.67
N LEU A 666 1.43 -17.46 27.64
CA LEU A 666 0.26 -16.62 27.34
C LEU A 666 -1.04 -17.37 27.52
#